data_1e4b39ef7eeb22a1adbe102faea2f997
#
_entry.id   1e4b39ef7eeb22a1adbe102faea2f997
#
_cell.length_a   1.000
_cell.length_b   1.000
_cell.length_c   1.000
_cell.angle_alpha   90.00
_cell.angle_beta   90.00
_cell.angle_gamma   90.00
#
_symmetry.space_group_name_H-M   'P 1'
#
loop_
_entity.id
_entity.type
_entity.pdbx_description
1 polymer ?
#
loop_
_entity_poly.entity_id
_entity_poly.type
_entity_poly.pdbx_seq_one_letter_code
_entity_poly.pdbx_strand_id
1 'polypeptide(L)'
;MELYTVPNKYGAQIPLKTEVRDKLSSLDVVWGNMFEGEDIDPQLVLEKEAEFYRGAPPQWLNFYCAEKNHTPFVKRDIYTKITELIQKKSEINHSISSINLFHQPGSGGTTLAMQVLWDLRKKLRCARVIDSTSDSKAIAQQVIHLFNLGDSKNQNTVLLFVDNKQTEENDGMQFNSLREILIQNIKQSNINANAPVVIILNCLRKKARLMLFTSLSKEEQENFHAKHMEVSQRHDSHKEFHGFNIMQRNFSQTYITEACEYLKPLKTKKRPRNAQILSFLALMNSYAPGSYLTETWCLEFLDKKNHISGHPTLEKQMGAFPDLLVIYSTCSGGAKSQDRCIRMAHQMIADKCLWLLTDAGVTLSDTAINLLSHLCPQTFPPYLVKIIKQLLKKRETHLPEGEREEKLQKFSKLIQDIKEKENKSMCVALFRHAAMTFPNDPFIPQALARFYYIELTDYERAASWAKTAIRREPNNSFIRDTLGQVYKNQLKNPNLAEHSKTILQIGKQAFKAFEEEAETAEKEVEPGTQEDGVTNISTVFNYRGLFGYIQVANTIFYKLNKVNPKWSKVLRQETKSHSLIHSEESTEHQSLLTSLRQRIEEKLSFFETFLKYSKLKIDKSEPEYIWRDIEDCYKNYIRKEDEELSRSFAGLLSTLSHITISSRVSELEKITEQLREIHMNSQTESDAQNYILANTILSQKSANSEILQVLQDILQKLWERQDRNRSPEFYLLVLLLFWPDGEKKTGNTPDLKVQYMRQSYERTYHKYLRFRYLVPLFFLGNGGGLQRLVHQTKDTNLHVEETTEGLQRIEGEIRNHKVFALRGQDQIEVSPHNPASVYNTDLVSFYLGFTIRGPVAYNIRYVKKSAQFVDKHKKRIIQRAEKVDFIIDDLRPLIGTEQYSTIIAASTNNEKMEKLYSILSAGYEIKDTFYQSLLKNERDLIQDLINSGKSYS
;
A
#
# COMPACT_ATOMS: atom_id res chain seq x y z
N MET A 1 -26.94 15.89 -32.24
CA MET A 1 -26.62 15.03 -31.06
C MET A 1 -25.12 14.84 -31.06
N GLU A 2 -24.43 15.43 -30.10
CA GLU A 2 -23.01 15.19 -29.93
C GLU A 2 -22.82 13.71 -29.56
N LEU A 3 -22.07 12.98 -30.36
CA LEU A 3 -21.73 11.58 -30.11
C LEU A 3 -20.30 11.53 -29.62
N TYR A 4 -20.09 11.05 -28.40
CA TYR A 4 -18.76 10.73 -27.89
C TYR A 4 -18.29 9.38 -28.45
N THR A 5 -16.99 9.19 -28.66
CA THR A 5 -16.46 7.90 -29.12
C THR A 5 -15.45 7.31 -28.14
N VAL A 6 -15.45 5.97 -28.04
CA VAL A 6 -14.42 5.21 -27.32
C VAL A 6 -13.91 4.07 -28.19
N PRO A 7 -12.62 3.67 -28.07
CA PRO A 7 -12.10 2.56 -28.87
C PRO A 7 -12.56 1.21 -28.31
N ASN A 8 -12.80 0.26 -29.21
CA ASN A 8 -12.86 -1.16 -28.86
C ASN A 8 -11.45 -1.79 -28.89
N LYS A 9 -11.34 -3.07 -28.53
CA LYS A 9 -10.04 -3.79 -28.50
C LYS A 9 -9.33 -3.90 -29.86
N TYR A 10 -10.02 -3.62 -30.96
CA TYR A 10 -9.47 -3.62 -32.31
C TYR A 10 -9.16 -2.21 -32.83
N GLY A 11 -9.38 -1.18 -32.01
CA GLY A 11 -9.16 0.23 -32.37
C GLY A 11 -10.34 0.92 -33.07
N ALA A 12 -11.44 0.20 -33.34
CA ALA A 12 -12.65 0.82 -33.92
C ALA A 12 -13.34 1.74 -32.88
N GLN A 13 -13.71 2.94 -33.34
CA GLN A 13 -14.35 3.94 -32.48
C GLN A 13 -15.86 3.67 -32.38
N ILE A 14 -16.34 3.44 -31.16
CA ILE A 14 -17.74 3.15 -30.87
C ILE A 14 -18.45 4.44 -30.45
N PRO A 15 -19.50 4.88 -31.19
CA PRO A 15 -20.26 6.07 -30.82
C PRO A 15 -21.15 5.82 -29.59
N LEU A 16 -21.22 6.80 -28.70
CA LEU A 16 -21.95 6.74 -27.44
C LEU A 16 -22.87 7.95 -27.32
N LYS A 17 -24.03 7.78 -26.65
CA LYS A 17 -24.97 8.86 -26.35
C LYS A 17 -24.42 9.75 -25.20
N THR A 18 -24.84 11.01 -25.17
CA THR A 18 -24.47 12.02 -24.17
C THR A 18 -24.75 11.59 -22.72
N GLU A 19 -25.82 10.84 -22.47
CA GLU A 19 -26.22 10.34 -21.14
C GLU A 19 -25.16 9.45 -20.46
N VAL A 20 -24.22 8.91 -21.25
CA VAL A 20 -23.12 8.09 -20.71
C VAL A 20 -22.12 8.94 -19.92
N ARG A 21 -21.89 10.18 -20.32
CA ARG A 21 -21.01 11.13 -19.62
C ARG A 21 -21.47 11.40 -18.20
N ASP A 22 -22.76 11.58 -18.00
CA ASP A 22 -23.35 11.91 -16.70
C ASP A 22 -23.17 10.79 -15.66
N LYS A 23 -23.06 9.53 -16.15
CA LYS A 23 -22.79 8.35 -15.31
C LYS A 23 -21.32 8.21 -14.89
N LEU A 24 -20.42 9.01 -15.43
CA LEU A 24 -18.96 8.94 -15.20
C LEU A 24 -18.45 10.17 -14.41
N SER A 25 -19.25 10.65 -13.45
CA SER A 25 -19.04 11.90 -12.71
C SER A 25 -17.72 11.98 -11.92
N SER A 26 -17.13 10.83 -11.52
CA SER A 26 -15.84 10.78 -10.80
C SER A 26 -14.64 10.65 -11.74
N LEU A 27 -14.89 10.47 -13.06
CA LEU A 27 -13.88 10.24 -14.08
C LEU A 27 -13.90 11.35 -15.13
N ASP A 28 -12.75 11.93 -15.41
CA ASP A 28 -12.51 12.81 -16.55
C ASP A 28 -12.03 11.95 -17.73
N VAL A 29 -12.98 11.56 -18.59
CA VAL A 29 -12.75 10.61 -19.69
C VAL A 29 -12.19 11.33 -20.91
N VAL A 30 -11.14 10.78 -21.52
CA VAL A 30 -10.56 11.27 -22.75
C VAL A 30 -11.21 10.55 -23.92
N TRP A 31 -12.22 11.20 -24.52
CA TRP A 31 -12.96 10.65 -25.66
C TRP A 31 -12.11 10.57 -26.93
N GLY A 32 -12.32 9.56 -27.77
CA GLY A 32 -11.59 9.37 -29.01
C GLY A 32 -11.69 10.55 -29.99
N ASN A 33 -12.87 11.18 -30.05
CA ASN A 33 -13.19 12.34 -30.88
C ASN A 33 -13.27 13.66 -30.10
N MET A 34 -12.60 13.75 -28.95
CA MET A 34 -12.66 14.95 -28.09
C MET A 34 -12.21 16.19 -28.86
N PHE A 35 -13.05 17.23 -28.89
CA PHE A 35 -12.90 18.49 -29.63
C PHE A 35 -12.92 18.35 -31.17
N GLU A 36 -13.10 17.17 -31.77
CA GLU A 36 -13.19 17.01 -33.23
C GLU A 36 -14.53 17.59 -33.72
N GLY A 37 -14.44 18.56 -34.65
CA GLY A 37 -15.62 19.24 -35.21
C GLY A 37 -16.13 20.43 -34.40
N GLU A 38 -15.51 20.74 -33.28
CA GLU A 38 -15.81 21.97 -32.52
C GLU A 38 -15.11 23.17 -33.18
N ASP A 39 -15.85 24.27 -33.33
CA ASP A 39 -15.28 25.57 -33.76
C ASP A 39 -14.71 26.27 -32.50
N ILE A 40 -13.43 26.00 -32.23
CA ILE A 40 -12.77 26.56 -31.05
C ILE A 40 -12.17 27.90 -31.41
N ASP A 41 -12.56 28.95 -30.65
CA ASP A 41 -12.03 30.29 -30.82
C ASP A 41 -10.48 30.30 -30.74
N PRO A 42 -9.78 30.77 -31.77
CA PRO A 42 -8.32 30.87 -31.79
C PRO A 42 -7.76 31.69 -30.61
N GLN A 43 -8.48 32.69 -30.15
CA GLN A 43 -8.09 33.52 -29.00
C GLN A 43 -8.11 32.68 -27.71
N LEU A 44 -9.15 31.86 -27.51
CA LEU A 44 -9.25 30.93 -26.37
C LEU A 44 -8.07 29.92 -26.38
N VAL A 45 -7.68 29.44 -27.57
CA VAL A 45 -6.52 28.52 -27.71
C VAL A 45 -5.24 29.18 -27.20
N LEU A 46 -4.96 30.40 -27.67
CA LEU A 46 -3.77 31.17 -27.22
C LEU A 46 -3.80 31.46 -25.72
N GLU A 47 -4.95 31.81 -25.16
CA GLU A 47 -5.11 32.05 -23.73
C GLU A 47 -4.83 30.78 -22.91
N LYS A 48 -5.39 29.64 -23.32
CA LYS A 48 -5.18 28.35 -22.61
C LYS A 48 -3.74 27.84 -22.76
N GLU A 49 -3.08 28.09 -23.87
CA GLU A 49 -1.67 27.81 -24.06
C GLU A 49 -0.80 28.69 -23.13
N ALA A 50 -1.09 29.99 -23.07
CA ALA A 50 -0.39 30.92 -22.20
C ALA A 50 -0.58 30.57 -20.72
N GLU A 51 -1.83 30.24 -20.26
CA GLU A 51 -2.11 29.77 -18.91
C GLU A 51 -1.22 28.57 -18.56
N PHE A 52 -1.13 27.59 -19.45
CA PHE A 52 -0.32 26.37 -19.24
C PHE A 52 1.17 26.70 -19.11
N TYR A 53 1.75 27.50 -20.02
CA TYR A 53 3.16 27.87 -19.95
C TYR A 53 3.50 28.78 -18.77
N ARG A 54 2.55 29.58 -18.29
CA ARG A 54 2.68 30.30 -17.01
C ARG A 54 2.77 29.34 -15.82
N GLY A 55 2.17 28.16 -15.92
CA GLY A 55 2.21 27.11 -14.90
C GLY A 55 0.85 26.56 -14.47
N ALA A 56 -0.25 26.83 -15.20
CA ALA A 56 -1.53 26.20 -14.95
C ALA A 56 -1.45 24.67 -15.13
N PRO A 57 -2.32 23.88 -14.45
CA PRO A 57 -2.44 22.45 -14.72
C PRO A 57 -2.78 22.21 -16.18
N PRO A 58 -2.22 21.19 -16.84
CA PRO A 58 -2.56 20.86 -18.21
C PRO A 58 -4.04 20.48 -18.36
N GLN A 59 -4.66 20.93 -19.45
CA GLN A 59 -6.02 20.61 -19.84
C GLN A 59 -6.01 19.82 -21.15
N TRP A 60 -7.05 19.03 -21.41
CA TRP A 60 -7.11 18.23 -22.66
C TRP A 60 -7.08 19.08 -23.91
N LEU A 61 -7.62 20.31 -23.86
CA LEU A 61 -7.56 21.27 -24.96
C LEU A 61 -6.10 21.60 -25.34
N ASN A 62 -5.18 21.69 -24.38
CA ASN A 62 -3.77 21.95 -24.67
C ASN A 62 -3.18 20.84 -25.58
N PHE A 63 -3.51 19.57 -25.30
CA PHE A 63 -3.01 18.42 -26.07
C PHE A 63 -3.68 18.35 -27.45
N TYR A 64 -4.98 18.64 -27.54
CA TYR A 64 -5.68 18.72 -28.83
C TYR A 64 -5.08 19.80 -29.73
N CYS A 65 -4.88 21.01 -29.22
CA CYS A 65 -4.31 22.11 -29.98
C CYS A 65 -2.87 21.82 -30.44
N ALA A 66 -2.09 21.21 -29.57
CA ALA A 66 -0.72 20.78 -29.90
C ALA A 66 -0.70 19.73 -31.02
N GLU A 67 -1.64 18.77 -31.01
CA GLU A 67 -1.79 17.77 -32.06
C GLU A 67 -2.26 18.42 -33.38
N LYS A 68 -3.32 19.26 -33.35
CA LYS A 68 -3.90 19.93 -34.52
C LYS A 68 -2.93 20.89 -35.22
N ASN A 69 -2.16 21.65 -34.44
CA ASN A 69 -1.24 22.67 -34.93
C ASN A 69 0.16 22.11 -35.24
N HIS A 70 0.38 20.82 -35.09
CA HIS A 70 1.70 20.16 -35.24
C HIS A 70 2.78 20.78 -34.32
N THR A 71 2.38 21.19 -33.10
CA THR A 71 3.25 21.80 -32.08
C THR A 71 3.31 20.92 -30.83
N PRO A 72 3.84 19.70 -30.94
CA PRO A 72 3.77 18.71 -29.86
C PRO A 72 4.48 19.18 -28.59
N PHE A 73 4.02 18.69 -27.44
CA PHE A 73 4.74 18.88 -26.17
C PHE A 73 6.08 18.15 -26.22
N VAL A 74 7.06 18.69 -25.50
CA VAL A 74 8.35 18.02 -25.31
C VAL A 74 8.13 16.72 -24.53
N LYS A 75 8.50 15.60 -25.14
CA LYS A 75 8.46 14.29 -24.50
C LYS A 75 9.69 14.12 -23.62
N ARG A 76 9.45 13.78 -22.35
CA ARG A 76 10.52 13.46 -21.41
C ARG A 76 11.04 12.05 -21.71
N ASP A 77 12.32 11.77 -21.42
CA ASP A 77 13.00 10.50 -21.73
C ASP A 77 12.25 9.26 -21.22
N ILE A 78 11.57 9.40 -20.08
CA ILE A 78 10.79 8.32 -19.48
C ILE A 78 9.48 7.98 -20.23
N TYR A 79 9.04 8.82 -21.17
CA TYR A 79 7.78 8.65 -21.91
C TYR A 79 7.72 7.31 -22.65
N THR A 80 8.77 6.99 -23.42
CA THR A 80 8.87 5.74 -24.21
C THR A 80 8.79 4.53 -23.29
N LYS A 81 9.50 4.56 -22.17
CA LYS A 81 9.48 3.48 -21.19
C LYS A 81 8.10 3.25 -20.56
N ILE A 82 7.36 4.33 -20.28
CA ILE A 82 5.98 4.21 -19.73
C ILE A 82 5.05 3.61 -20.78
N THR A 83 5.12 4.06 -22.03
CA THR A 83 4.26 3.53 -23.12
C THR A 83 4.56 2.06 -23.41
N GLU A 84 5.83 1.64 -23.41
CA GLU A 84 6.23 0.24 -23.52
C GLU A 84 5.71 -0.61 -22.34
N LEU A 85 5.79 -0.08 -21.12
CA LEU A 85 5.25 -0.76 -19.93
C LEU A 85 3.73 -0.90 -20.02
N ILE A 86 3.00 0.11 -20.49
CA ILE A 86 1.54 0.03 -20.70
C ILE A 86 1.23 -1.06 -21.72
N GLN A 87 1.93 -1.07 -22.85
CA GLN A 87 1.74 -2.08 -23.88
C GLN A 87 2.02 -3.49 -23.33
N LYS A 88 3.13 -3.68 -22.64
CA LYS A 88 3.47 -4.95 -21.97
C LYS A 88 2.40 -5.39 -20.98
N LYS A 89 1.86 -4.45 -20.17
CA LYS A 89 0.81 -4.74 -19.21
C LYS A 89 -0.54 -5.04 -19.86
N SER A 90 -0.84 -4.49 -21.05
CA SER A 90 -2.08 -4.79 -21.79
C SER A 90 -2.13 -6.22 -22.33
N GLU A 91 -1.01 -6.92 -22.40
CA GLU A 91 -0.88 -8.29 -22.89
C GLU A 91 -0.89 -9.34 -21.76
N ILE A 92 -0.83 -8.90 -20.50
CA ILE A 92 -0.77 -9.81 -19.35
C ILE A 92 -2.19 -10.26 -18.94
N ASN A 93 -2.34 -11.56 -18.63
CA ASN A 93 -3.58 -12.13 -18.11
C ASN A 93 -3.86 -11.78 -16.64
N HIS A 94 -3.96 -10.50 -16.33
CA HIS A 94 -4.37 -10.02 -15.02
C HIS A 94 -5.54 -9.07 -15.19
N SER A 95 -6.57 -9.20 -14.37
CA SER A 95 -7.72 -8.28 -14.43
C SER A 95 -7.34 -6.82 -14.15
N ILE A 96 -6.33 -6.61 -13.31
CA ILE A 96 -5.83 -5.29 -12.92
C ILE A 96 -4.30 -5.28 -12.97
N SER A 97 -3.75 -4.28 -13.65
CA SER A 97 -2.32 -3.97 -13.65
C SER A 97 -2.08 -2.56 -13.14
N SER A 98 -0.90 -2.27 -12.59
CA SER A 98 -0.53 -0.93 -12.16
C SER A 98 0.90 -0.58 -12.57
N ILE A 99 1.10 0.72 -12.84
CA ILE A 99 2.39 1.34 -13.16
C ILE A 99 2.54 2.55 -12.26
N ASN A 100 3.61 2.60 -11.48
CA ASN A 100 3.92 3.73 -10.61
C ASN A 100 4.95 4.63 -11.26
N LEU A 101 4.58 5.88 -11.54
CA LEU A 101 5.46 6.95 -11.98
C LEU A 101 5.81 7.81 -10.78
N PHE A 102 7.05 7.72 -10.34
CA PHE A 102 7.57 8.56 -9.27
C PHE A 102 8.13 9.86 -9.85
N HIS A 103 7.81 11.00 -9.26
CA HIS A 103 8.25 12.28 -9.75
C HIS A 103 8.46 13.32 -8.64
N GLN A 104 9.33 14.29 -8.90
CA GLN A 104 9.48 15.46 -8.05
C GLN A 104 8.42 16.53 -8.40
N PRO A 105 7.96 17.34 -7.43
CA PRO A 105 7.08 18.48 -7.74
C PRO A 105 7.70 19.40 -8.78
N GLY A 106 6.89 19.83 -9.76
CA GLY A 106 7.34 20.72 -10.84
C GLY A 106 8.11 20.03 -11.98
N SER A 107 8.43 18.74 -11.89
CA SER A 107 9.12 17.99 -12.97
C SER A 107 8.25 17.61 -14.17
N GLY A 108 6.96 17.95 -14.18
CA GLY A 108 6.04 17.67 -15.29
C GLY A 108 5.38 16.29 -15.23
N GLY A 109 5.38 15.58 -14.08
CA GLY A 109 4.82 14.24 -13.96
C GLY A 109 3.35 14.13 -14.37
N THR A 110 2.50 15.05 -13.93
CA THR A 110 1.07 15.10 -14.31
C THR A 110 0.91 15.36 -15.82
N THR A 111 1.70 16.28 -16.38
CA THR A 111 1.68 16.59 -17.83
C THR A 111 2.06 15.37 -18.66
N LEU A 112 3.13 14.67 -18.26
CA LEU A 112 3.58 13.44 -18.92
C LEU A 112 2.51 12.35 -18.88
N ALA A 113 1.90 12.10 -17.72
CA ALA A 113 0.83 11.12 -17.58
C ALA A 113 -0.37 11.46 -18.47
N MET A 114 -0.81 12.73 -18.49
CA MET A 114 -1.90 13.18 -19.36
C MET A 114 -1.56 13.09 -20.84
N GLN A 115 -0.31 13.36 -21.24
CA GLN A 115 0.17 13.18 -22.60
C GLN A 115 0.07 11.71 -23.03
N VAL A 116 0.47 10.77 -22.16
CA VAL A 116 0.35 9.32 -22.43
C VAL A 116 -1.13 8.93 -22.62
N LEU A 117 -2.03 9.43 -21.79
CA LEU A 117 -3.48 9.17 -21.94
C LEU A 117 -3.99 9.74 -23.27
N TRP A 118 -3.62 10.98 -23.60
CA TRP A 118 -4.02 11.62 -24.85
C TRP A 118 -3.58 10.82 -26.07
N ASP A 119 -2.31 10.44 -26.13
CA ASP A 119 -1.73 9.69 -27.25
C ASP A 119 -2.34 8.29 -27.39
N LEU A 120 -2.79 7.67 -26.29
CA LEU A 120 -3.38 6.33 -26.28
C LEU A 120 -4.92 6.33 -26.36
N ARG A 121 -5.61 7.48 -26.39
CA ARG A 121 -7.09 7.59 -26.33
C ARG A 121 -7.83 6.89 -27.47
N LYS A 122 -7.17 6.73 -28.62
CA LYS A 122 -7.72 6.00 -29.79
C LYS A 122 -7.46 4.50 -29.75
N LYS A 123 -6.64 4.01 -28.79
CA LYS A 123 -6.30 2.59 -28.60
C LYS A 123 -6.88 2.00 -27.32
N LEU A 124 -6.87 2.75 -26.23
CA LEU A 124 -7.36 2.37 -24.90
C LEU A 124 -8.43 3.36 -24.44
N ARG A 125 -9.28 2.94 -23.51
CA ARG A 125 -10.26 3.83 -22.88
C ARG A 125 -9.57 4.61 -21.77
N CYS A 126 -9.20 5.85 -22.02
CA CYS A 126 -8.40 6.66 -21.14
C CYS A 126 -9.26 7.54 -20.23
N ALA A 127 -8.97 7.55 -18.93
CA ALA A 127 -9.66 8.39 -17.97
C ALA A 127 -8.72 8.82 -16.83
N ARG A 128 -8.99 10.01 -16.28
CA ARG A 128 -8.34 10.53 -15.07
C ARG A 128 -9.34 10.59 -13.92
N VAL A 129 -8.93 10.22 -12.71
CA VAL A 129 -9.73 10.46 -11.51
C VAL A 129 -9.76 11.96 -11.22
N ILE A 130 -10.96 12.54 -11.12
CA ILE A 130 -11.14 14.00 -10.92
C ILE A 130 -10.65 14.41 -9.54
N ASP A 131 -11.10 13.71 -8.51
CA ASP A 131 -10.69 13.94 -7.13
C ASP A 131 -10.26 12.62 -6.49
N SER A 132 -9.00 12.51 -6.10
CA SER A 132 -8.44 11.35 -5.39
C SER A 132 -9.09 11.09 -4.03
N THR A 133 -9.94 12.00 -3.55
CA THR A 133 -10.70 11.85 -2.30
C THR A 133 -12.10 11.34 -2.50
N SER A 134 -12.53 11.16 -3.76
CA SER A 134 -13.81 10.57 -4.10
C SER A 134 -13.93 9.12 -3.61
N ASP A 135 -15.15 8.67 -3.38
CA ASP A 135 -15.41 7.30 -2.95
C ASP A 135 -14.83 6.27 -3.93
N SER A 136 -13.90 5.46 -3.44
CA SER A 136 -13.25 4.40 -4.22
C SER A 136 -14.25 3.40 -4.83
N LYS A 137 -15.40 3.22 -4.18
CA LYS A 137 -16.48 2.37 -4.69
C LYS A 137 -17.15 2.97 -5.92
N ALA A 138 -17.44 4.27 -5.89
CA ALA A 138 -17.98 4.99 -7.04
C ALA A 138 -16.98 5.01 -8.22
N ILE A 139 -15.70 5.27 -7.95
CA ILE A 139 -14.64 5.22 -8.97
C ILE A 139 -14.58 3.82 -9.61
N ALA A 140 -14.58 2.75 -8.80
CA ALA A 140 -14.48 1.38 -9.29
C ALA A 140 -15.68 0.99 -10.17
N GLN A 141 -16.90 1.37 -9.77
CA GLN A 141 -18.11 1.13 -10.55
C GLN A 141 -18.06 1.85 -11.91
N GLN A 142 -17.59 3.11 -11.93
CA GLN A 142 -17.47 3.90 -13.15
C GLN A 142 -16.39 3.37 -14.09
N VAL A 143 -15.26 2.88 -13.56
CA VAL A 143 -14.20 2.21 -14.35
C VAL A 143 -14.76 0.97 -15.05
N ILE A 144 -15.52 0.14 -14.34
CA ILE A 144 -16.14 -1.06 -14.91
C ILE A 144 -17.23 -0.68 -15.94
N HIS A 145 -18.00 0.36 -15.66
CA HIS A 145 -18.96 0.88 -16.63
C HIS A 145 -18.23 1.35 -17.90
N LEU A 146 -17.13 2.11 -17.77
CA LEU A 146 -16.30 2.56 -18.88
C LEU A 146 -15.72 1.37 -19.68
N PHE A 147 -15.26 0.30 -19.00
CA PHE A 147 -14.77 -0.92 -19.65
C PHE A 147 -15.85 -1.63 -20.47
N ASN A 148 -17.10 -1.63 -20.02
CA ASN A 148 -18.22 -2.35 -20.64
C ASN A 148 -19.01 -1.53 -21.68
N LEU A 149 -18.64 -0.26 -21.96
CA LEU A 149 -19.39 0.56 -22.90
C LEU A 149 -19.46 -0.07 -24.30
N GLY A 150 -20.63 0.00 -24.91
CA GLY A 150 -20.97 -0.65 -26.19
C GLY A 150 -21.68 -1.97 -25.94
N ASP A 151 -21.02 -3.06 -26.02
CA ASP A 151 -21.49 -4.41 -25.72
C ASP A 151 -20.30 -5.33 -25.32
N SER A 152 -20.56 -6.60 -25.04
CA SER A 152 -19.52 -7.55 -24.64
C SER A 152 -18.41 -7.76 -25.71
N LYS A 153 -18.69 -7.51 -26.99
CA LYS A 153 -17.70 -7.61 -28.09
C LYS A 153 -16.85 -6.36 -28.21
N ASN A 154 -17.36 -5.24 -27.71
CA ASN A 154 -16.75 -3.91 -27.80
C ASN A 154 -15.98 -3.48 -26.55
N GLN A 155 -15.87 -4.34 -25.54
CA GLN A 155 -15.07 -4.09 -24.34
C GLN A 155 -13.62 -3.75 -24.68
N ASN A 156 -13.01 -2.82 -23.88
CA ASN A 156 -11.60 -2.51 -24.04
C ASN A 156 -10.99 -2.05 -22.70
N THR A 157 -9.69 -2.30 -22.52
CA THR A 157 -8.93 -1.95 -21.33
C THR A 157 -9.04 -0.46 -21.01
N VAL A 158 -9.30 -0.15 -19.75
CA VAL A 158 -9.28 1.22 -19.22
C VAL A 158 -7.87 1.57 -18.76
N LEU A 159 -7.29 2.64 -19.29
CA LEU A 159 -6.08 3.27 -18.74
C LEU A 159 -6.51 4.36 -17.78
N LEU A 160 -6.41 4.08 -16.47
CA LEU A 160 -6.86 4.98 -15.41
C LEU A 160 -5.68 5.75 -14.83
N PHE A 161 -5.68 7.07 -14.97
CA PHE A 161 -4.70 7.94 -14.34
C PHE A 161 -5.16 8.38 -12.96
N VAL A 162 -4.33 8.12 -11.95
CA VAL A 162 -4.53 8.56 -10.57
C VAL A 162 -3.38 9.48 -10.16
N ASP A 163 -3.67 10.77 -9.99
CA ASP A 163 -2.69 11.77 -9.55
C ASP A 163 -2.67 11.83 -8.02
N ASN A 164 -1.91 10.94 -7.40
CA ASN A 164 -1.70 10.94 -5.96
C ASN A 164 -0.66 12.01 -5.59
N LYS A 165 -1.12 13.25 -5.47
CA LYS A 165 -0.29 14.38 -5.03
C LYS A 165 0.21 14.24 -3.59
N GLN A 166 -0.19 13.19 -2.89
CA GLN A 166 0.04 13.00 -1.46
C GLN A 166 0.84 11.72 -1.23
N THR A 167 1.96 11.86 -0.54
CA THR A 167 2.80 10.74 -0.08
C THR A 167 2.45 10.40 1.36
N GLU A 168 1.37 9.67 1.61
CA GLU A 168 1.11 9.14 2.95
C GLU A 168 1.11 7.61 2.94
N GLU A 169 1.59 7.00 4.02
CA GLU A 169 1.42 5.57 4.26
C GLU A 169 -0.08 5.19 4.24
N ASN A 170 -0.96 6.13 4.58
CA ASN A 170 -2.42 5.96 4.50
C ASN A 170 -2.95 6.00 3.05
N ASP A 171 -2.30 6.73 2.13
CA ASP A 171 -2.71 6.76 0.72
C ASP A 171 -2.39 5.44 0.00
N GLY A 172 -1.36 4.72 0.44
CA GLY A 172 -1.13 3.33 0.01
C GLY A 172 -2.31 2.41 0.37
N MET A 173 -3.02 2.69 1.46
CA MET A 173 -4.25 1.98 1.84
C MET A 173 -5.43 2.35 0.95
N GLN A 174 -5.59 3.63 0.58
CA GLN A 174 -6.69 4.07 -0.29
C GLN A 174 -6.52 3.50 -1.71
N PHE A 175 -5.29 3.45 -2.22
CA PHE A 175 -4.97 2.80 -3.49
C PHE A 175 -5.18 1.28 -3.45
N ASN A 176 -4.75 0.63 -2.37
CA ASN A 176 -5.00 -0.80 -2.16
C ASN A 176 -6.51 -1.07 -2.04
N SER A 177 -7.29 -0.20 -1.38
CA SER A 177 -8.74 -0.31 -1.29
C SER A 177 -9.42 -0.19 -2.66
N LEU A 178 -9.02 0.77 -3.50
CA LEU A 178 -9.53 0.91 -4.86
C LEU A 178 -9.26 -0.34 -5.69
N ARG A 179 -8.05 -0.90 -5.60
CA ARG A 179 -7.68 -2.14 -6.30
C ARG A 179 -8.52 -3.33 -5.83
N GLU A 180 -8.73 -3.47 -4.54
CA GLU A 180 -9.53 -4.53 -3.94
C GLU A 180 -11.00 -4.41 -4.33
N ILE A 181 -11.56 -3.21 -4.29
CA ILE A 181 -12.93 -2.93 -4.72
C ILE A 181 -13.10 -3.21 -6.22
N LEU A 182 -12.14 -2.83 -7.06
CA LEU A 182 -12.13 -3.16 -8.48
C LEU A 182 -12.16 -4.67 -8.71
N ILE A 183 -11.33 -5.44 -7.98
CA ILE A 183 -11.32 -6.91 -8.06
C ILE A 183 -12.69 -7.48 -7.67
N GLN A 184 -13.29 -7.00 -6.60
CA GLN A 184 -14.62 -7.44 -6.15
C GLN A 184 -15.69 -7.12 -7.21
N ASN A 185 -15.70 -5.92 -7.74
CA ASN A 185 -16.68 -5.50 -8.76
C ASN A 185 -16.51 -6.28 -10.07
N ILE A 186 -15.27 -6.57 -10.50
CA ILE A 186 -14.99 -7.41 -11.68
C ILE A 186 -15.58 -8.81 -11.49
N LYS A 187 -15.39 -9.40 -10.30
CA LYS A 187 -15.96 -10.70 -9.95
C LYS A 187 -17.49 -10.67 -9.92
N GLN A 188 -18.08 -9.66 -9.27
CA GLN A 188 -19.54 -9.51 -9.19
C GLN A 188 -20.17 -9.31 -10.57
N SER A 189 -19.51 -8.57 -11.46
CA SER A 189 -19.97 -8.33 -12.83
C SER A 189 -19.68 -9.50 -13.78
N ASN A 190 -19.08 -10.58 -13.29
CA ASN A 190 -18.72 -11.80 -14.05
C ASN A 190 -18.00 -11.50 -15.37
N ILE A 191 -17.04 -10.55 -15.36
CA ILE A 191 -16.32 -10.11 -16.54
C ILE A 191 -15.22 -11.13 -16.88
N ASN A 192 -15.36 -11.78 -18.05
CA ASN A 192 -14.37 -12.67 -18.62
C ASN A 192 -13.72 -11.98 -19.85
N ALA A 193 -12.51 -11.48 -19.70
CA ALA A 193 -11.80 -10.80 -20.77
C ALA A 193 -10.39 -11.38 -20.95
N ASN A 194 -9.87 -11.35 -22.20
CA ASN A 194 -8.52 -11.82 -22.51
C ASN A 194 -7.44 -10.75 -22.35
N ALA A 195 -7.80 -9.57 -21.85
CA ALA A 195 -6.93 -8.43 -21.59
C ALA A 195 -7.29 -7.81 -20.23
N PRO A 196 -6.42 -7.03 -19.60
CA PRO A 196 -6.75 -6.35 -18.34
C PRO A 196 -8.00 -5.50 -18.47
N VAL A 197 -8.84 -5.50 -17.44
CA VAL A 197 -9.98 -4.57 -17.34
C VAL A 197 -9.47 -3.15 -17.13
N VAL A 198 -8.44 -2.99 -16.27
CA VAL A 198 -7.85 -1.69 -15.99
C VAL A 198 -6.34 -1.77 -15.79
N ILE A 199 -5.63 -0.78 -16.38
CA ILE A 199 -4.23 -0.47 -16.10
C ILE A 199 -4.22 0.87 -15.36
N ILE A 200 -3.74 0.88 -14.13
CA ILE A 200 -3.69 2.09 -13.31
C ILE A 200 -2.30 2.73 -13.47
N LEU A 201 -2.26 3.94 -14.03
CA LEU A 201 -1.08 4.80 -14.05
C LEU A 201 -1.13 5.72 -12.84
N ASN A 202 -0.31 5.45 -11.85
CA ASN A 202 -0.31 6.14 -10.58
C ASN A 202 0.90 7.08 -10.48
N CYS A 203 0.67 8.39 -10.36
CA CYS A 203 1.73 9.38 -10.13
C CYS A 203 1.95 9.58 -8.63
N LEU A 204 3.19 9.36 -8.20
CA LEU A 204 3.59 9.40 -6.79
C LEU A 204 4.77 10.35 -6.59
N ARG A 205 4.70 11.21 -5.57
CA ARG A 205 5.78 12.13 -5.19
C ARG A 205 6.74 11.47 -4.20
N LYS A 206 7.56 10.53 -4.67
CA LYS A 206 8.50 9.76 -3.84
C LYS A 206 9.79 9.46 -4.62
N LYS A 207 10.94 9.29 -3.92
CA LYS A 207 12.18 8.80 -4.56
C LYS A 207 12.09 7.29 -4.82
N ALA A 208 12.30 6.86 -6.07
CA ALA A 208 12.26 5.44 -6.47
C ALA A 208 13.03 5.18 -7.79
N ARG A 209 13.11 3.90 -8.19
CA ARG A 209 13.84 3.48 -9.41
C ARG A 209 13.28 4.05 -10.72
N LEU A 210 11.95 4.14 -10.87
CA LEU A 210 11.28 4.74 -12.02
C LEU A 210 10.89 6.17 -11.66
N MET A 211 11.85 7.09 -11.71
CA MET A 211 11.68 8.46 -11.25
C MET A 211 11.90 9.46 -12.37
N LEU A 212 10.98 10.41 -12.50
CA LEU A 212 11.13 11.61 -13.30
C LEU A 212 11.86 12.65 -12.45
N PHE A 213 13.10 12.94 -12.81
CA PHE A 213 13.94 13.94 -12.15
C PHE A 213 13.60 15.36 -12.61
N THR A 214 13.94 16.35 -11.81
CA THR A 214 13.90 17.77 -12.21
C THR A 214 15.00 18.06 -13.21
N SER A 215 16.23 17.49 -13.03
CA SER A 215 17.31 17.68 -13.99
C SER A 215 16.95 17.10 -15.36
N LEU A 216 17.17 17.89 -16.40
CA LEU A 216 16.94 17.49 -17.78
C LEU A 216 18.20 16.82 -18.36
N SER A 217 18.03 15.80 -19.20
CA SER A 217 19.10 15.29 -20.06
C SER A 217 19.52 16.34 -21.10
N LYS A 218 20.65 16.13 -21.78
CA LYS A 218 21.10 17.05 -22.82
C LYS A 218 20.08 17.14 -23.96
N GLU A 219 19.55 16.00 -24.40
CA GLU A 219 18.53 15.94 -25.43
C GLU A 219 17.24 16.64 -25.02
N GLU A 220 16.77 16.43 -23.78
CA GLU A 220 15.63 17.16 -23.23
C GLU A 220 15.87 18.66 -23.20
N GLN A 221 17.08 19.14 -22.84
CA GLN A 221 17.42 20.56 -22.80
C GLN A 221 17.35 21.17 -24.22
N GLU A 222 17.88 20.48 -25.24
CA GLU A 222 17.81 20.92 -26.63
C GLU A 222 16.35 20.98 -27.13
N ASN A 223 15.54 19.98 -26.81
CA ASN A 223 14.12 19.95 -27.17
C ASN A 223 13.31 21.05 -26.48
N PHE A 224 13.59 21.33 -25.20
CA PHE A 224 12.97 22.44 -24.46
C PHE A 224 13.43 23.81 -25.02
N HIS A 225 14.68 23.93 -25.46
CA HIS A 225 15.17 25.15 -26.10
C HIS A 225 14.48 25.40 -27.46
N ALA A 226 14.39 24.40 -28.31
CA ALA A 226 13.66 24.47 -29.57
C ALA A 226 12.19 24.87 -29.36
N LYS A 227 11.53 24.24 -28.37
CA LYS A 227 10.16 24.59 -28.02
C LYS A 227 10.01 26.01 -27.49
N HIS A 228 10.99 26.53 -26.74
CA HIS A 228 11.01 27.92 -26.29
C HIS A 228 11.06 28.89 -27.47
N MET A 229 11.89 28.63 -28.48
CA MET A 229 11.95 29.47 -29.69
C MET A 229 10.61 29.48 -30.42
N GLU A 230 9.95 28.33 -30.56
CA GLU A 230 8.63 28.21 -31.18
C GLU A 230 7.56 28.99 -30.40
N VAL A 231 7.49 28.84 -29.07
CA VAL A 231 6.53 29.54 -28.19
C VAL A 231 6.75 31.05 -28.20
N SER A 232 8.01 31.51 -28.18
CA SER A 232 8.36 32.93 -28.20
C SER A 232 7.94 33.66 -29.48
N GLN A 233 7.77 32.94 -30.59
CA GLN A 233 7.26 33.53 -31.86
C GLN A 233 5.74 33.76 -31.82
N ARG A 234 5.01 33.03 -30.99
CA ARG A 234 3.54 33.11 -30.89
C ARG A 234 3.05 33.99 -29.73
N HIS A 235 3.87 34.20 -28.72
CA HIS A 235 3.47 34.89 -27.49
C HIS A 235 4.47 35.96 -27.10
N ASP A 236 4.08 37.22 -27.17
CA ASP A 236 4.90 38.39 -26.74
C ASP A 236 5.19 38.32 -25.23
N SER A 237 4.26 37.76 -24.42
CA SER A 237 4.38 37.58 -22.98
C SER A 237 5.21 36.36 -22.53
N HIS A 238 5.98 35.71 -23.43
CA HIS A 238 6.74 34.48 -23.14
C HIS A 238 7.74 34.64 -21.96
N LYS A 239 8.16 35.85 -21.64
CA LYS A 239 9.03 36.15 -20.48
C LYS A 239 8.36 35.81 -19.14
N GLU A 240 7.02 35.90 -19.06
CA GLU A 240 6.18 35.61 -17.90
C GLU A 240 5.82 34.12 -17.78
N PHE A 241 6.24 33.29 -18.73
CA PHE A 241 5.95 31.85 -18.72
C PHE A 241 6.83 31.08 -17.74
N HIS A 242 6.75 31.49 -16.46
CA HIS A 242 7.62 30.97 -15.39
C HIS A 242 7.57 29.45 -15.25
N GLY A 243 6.40 28.84 -15.39
CA GLY A 243 6.26 27.38 -15.35
C GLY A 243 7.09 26.67 -16.40
N PHE A 244 7.12 27.20 -17.64
CA PHE A 244 7.91 26.67 -18.74
C PHE A 244 9.39 27.07 -18.66
N ASN A 245 9.67 28.37 -18.40
CA ASN A 245 11.02 28.91 -18.35
C ASN A 245 11.89 28.27 -17.26
N ILE A 246 11.31 27.89 -16.13
CA ILE A 246 12.01 27.15 -15.06
C ILE A 246 12.49 25.79 -15.56
N MET A 247 11.66 25.04 -16.29
CA MET A 247 12.06 23.77 -16.90
C MET A 247 13.10 23.99 -17.99
N GLN A 248 12.84 24.90 -18.93
CA GLN A 248 13.74 25.22 -20.04
C GLN A 248 15.16 25.62 -19.58
N ARG A 249 15.26 26.34 -18.44
CA ARG A 249 16.52 26.72 -17.80
C ARG A 249 17.03 25.69 -16.79
N ASN A 250 16.58 24.46 -16.91
CA ASN A 250 17.01 23.34 -16.08
C ASN A 250 16.95 23.65 -14.58
N PHE A 251 15.84 24.28 -14.13
CA PHE A 251 15.58 24.62 -12.72
C PHE A 251 16.64 25.57 -12.10
N SER A 252 17.13 26.51 -12.88
CA SER A 252 18.17 27.47 -12.46
C SER A 252 17.74 28.36 -11.29
N GLN A 253 18.52 28.37 -10.21
CA GLN A 253 18.31 29.23 -9.05
C GLN A 253 18.55 30.72 -9.39
N THR A 254 19.41 31.01 -10.35
CA THR A 254 19.66 32.37 -10.86
C THR A 254 18.38 32.94 -11.46
N TYR A 255 17.73 32.17 -12.35
CA TYR A 255 16.47 32.58 -12.94
C TYR A 255 15.37 32.84 -11.92
N ILE A 256 15.24 31.95 -10.91
CA ILE A 256 14.27 32.13 -9.83
C ILE A 256 14.52 33.40 -9.05
N THR A 257 15.79 33.71 -8.81
CA THR A 257 16.17 34.92 -8.08
C THR A 257 15.86 36.19 -8.88
N GLU A 258 16.15 36.20 -10.18
CA GLU A 258 15.81 37.30 -11.11
C GLU A 258 14.30 37.50 -11.20
N ALA A 259 13.53 36.41 -11.39
CA ALA A 259 12.06 36.44 -11.44
C ALA A 259 11.40 37.00 -10.17
N CYS A 260 12.06 36.87 -9.00
CA CYS A 260 11.56 37.41 -7.72
C CYS A 260 12.22 38.75 -7.30
N GLU A 261 13.04 39.34 -8.13
CA GLU A 261 13.82 40.52 -7.73
C GLU A 261 12.98 41.74 -7.33
N TYR A 262 11.85 41.96 -8.02
CA TYR A 262 10.92 43.06 -7.71
C TYR A 262 10.13 42.87 -6.41
N LEU A 263 10.18 41.69 -5.77
CA LEU A 263 9.57 41.49 -4.46
C LEU A 263 10.33 42.10 -3.28
N LYS A 264 11.50 42.69 -3.52
CA LYS A 264 12.30 43.42 -2.49
C LYS A 264 11.50 44.48 -1.72
N PRO A 265 10.46 45.16 -2.28
CA PRO A 265 9.63 46.10 -1.52
C PRO A 265 8.71 45.46 -0.47
N LEU A 266 8.55 44.12 -0.40
CA LEU A 266 7.78 43.47 0.66
C LEU A 266 8.34 43.64 2.09
N LYS A 267 9.46 44.34 2.26
CA LYS A 267 10.16 44.54 3.52
C LYS A 267 9.44 45.46 4.54
N THR A 268 8.16 45.75 4.35
CA THR A 268 7.42 46.64 5.28
C THR A 268 6.56 45.87 6.28
N LYS A 269 6.60 46.25 7.56
CA LYS A 269 5.84 45.60 8.64
C LYS A 269 4.30 45.72 8.45
N LYS A 270 3.80 46.77 7.80
CA LYS A 270 2.37 46.93 7.42
C LYS A 270 2.19 46.44 5.99
N ARG A 271 1.64 45.23 5.82
CA ARG A 271 1.44 44.69 4.50
C ARG A 271 0.06 45.01 3.95
N PRO A 272 0.01 45.45 2.69
CA PRO A 272 -1.25 45.59 1.98
C PRO A 272 -1.86 44.17 1.79
N ARG A 273 -3.17 44.08 1.58
CA ARG A 273 -3.89 42.79 1.49
C ARG A 273 -3.42 41.93 0.33
N ASN A 274 -3.05 42.51 -0.80
CA ASN A 274 -2.48 41.77 -1.93
C ASN A 274 -1.16 41.06 -1.56
N ALA A 275 -0.29 41.67 -0.77
CA ALA A 275 0.93 41.05 -0.26
C ALA A 275 0.62 39.93 0.76
N GLN A 276 -0.49 40.04 1.51
CA GLN A 276 -0.94 38.95 2.38
C GLN A 276 -1.43 37.74 1.58
N ILE A 277 -2.23 37.94 0.50
CA ILE A 277 -2.64 36.87 -0.42
C ILE A 277 -1.42 36.18 -1.01
N LEU A 278 -0.42 36.96 -1.50
CA LEU A 278 0.83 36.38 -2.01
C LEU A 278 1.52 35.53 -0.94
N SER A 279 1.58 36.00 0.31
CA SER A 279 2.17 35.26 1.42
C SER A 279 1.42 33.93 1.70
N PHE A 280 0.08 33.93 1.65
CA PHE A 280 -0.74 32.75 1.83
C PHE A 280 -0.53 31.75 0.69
N LEU A 281 -0.52 32.21 -0.55
CA LEU A 281 -0.24 31.37 -1.72
C LEU A 281 1.18 30.81 -1.68
N ALA A 282 2.18 31.61 -1.30
CA ALA A 282 3.55 31.17 -1.15
C ALA A 282 3.66 30.08 -0.08
N LEU A 283 3.04 30.26 1.11
CA LEU A 283 3.00 29.26 2.17
C LEU A 283 2.32 27.97 1.69
N MET A 284 1.13 28.09 1.10
CA MET A 284 0.36 26.93 0.63
C MET A 284 1.10 26.16 -0.46
N ASN A 285 1.66 26.85 -1.46
CA ASN A 285 2.28 26.17 -2.60
C ASN A 285 3.68 25.60 -2.29
N SER A 286 4.38 26.11 -1.29
CA SER A 286 5.63 25.52 -0.80
C SER A 286 5.40 24.21 -0.06
N TYR A 287 4.40 24.13 0.80
CA TYR A 287 4.14 22.97 1.67
C TYR A 287 3.04 22.05 1.14
N ALA A 288 2.16 22.52 0.26
CA ALA A 288 1.15 21.74 -0.46
C ALA A 288 1.12 22.12 -1.94
N PRO A 289 2.11 21.69 -2.74
CA PRO A 289 2.23 22.05 -4.14
C PRO A 289 0.97 21.71 -4.94
N GLY A 290 0.47 22.66 -5.73
CA GLY A 290 -0.76 22.53 -6.52
C GLY A 290 -2.02 22.96 -5.78
N SER A 291 -1.92 23.43 -4.54
CA SER A 291 -3.01 24.11 -3.84
C SER A 291 -3.29 25.48 -4.49
N TYR A 292 -4.50 25.97 -4.31
CA TYR A 292 -4.96 27.22 -4.90
C TYR A 292 -5.92 27.97 -3.96
N LEU A 293 -6.13 29.25 -4.20
CA LEU A 293 -7.23 30.04 -3.67
C LEU A 293 -8.24 30.30 -4.79
N THR A 294 -9.50 30.55 -4.46
CA THR A 294 -10.50 30.96 -5.45
C THR A 294 -10.49 32.46 -5.66
N GLU A 295 -10.81 32.90 -6.88
CA GLU A 295 -10.86 34.32 -7.22
C GLU A 295 -11.88 35.08 -6.36
N THR A 296 -13.06 34.48 -6.18
CA THR A 296 -14.12 35.02 -5.33
C THR A 296 -13.60 35.33 -3.92
N TRP A 297 -12.92 34.35 -3.30
CA TRP A 297 -12.36 34.57 -1.96
C TRP A 297 -11.28 35.69 -1.94
N CYS A 298 -10.39 35.70 -2.94
CA CYS A 298 -9.36 36.73 -3.01
C CYS A 298 -9.96 38.13 -3.17
N LEU A 299 -10.98 38.29 -4.00
CA LEU A 299 -11.68 39.55 -4.18
C LEU A 299 -12.39 40.01 -2.89
N GLU A 300 -13.11 39.10 -2.22
CA GLU A 300 -13.74 39.36 -0.91
C GLU A 300 -12.71 39.75 0.15
N PHE A 301 -11.54 39.14 0.16
CA PHE A 301 -10.46 39.47 1.07
C PHE A 301 -9.89 40.86 0.79
N LEU A 302 -9.77 41.26 -0.49
CA LEU A 302 -9.25 42.54 -0.90
C LEU A 302 -10.24 43.69 -0.62
N ASP A 303 -11.56 43.48 -0.79
CA ASP A 303 -12.58 44.53 -0.95
C ASP A 303 -13.47 44.76 0.28
N LYS A 304 -13.01 44.47 1.51
CA LYS A 304 -13.83 44.63 2.75
C LYS A 304 -14.50 46.01 3.00
N LYS A 305 -14.35 47.03 2.12
CA LYS A 305 -14.88 48.41 2.40
C LYS A 305 -15.57 49.19 1.28
N ASN A 306 -15.58 48.78 0.02
CA ASN A 306 -16.13 49.62 -1.06
C ASN A 306 -17.15 48.91 -1.96
N HIS A 307 -18.42 49.06 -1.66
CA HIS A 307 -19.57 48.76 -2.54
C HIS A 307 -19.84 49.89 -3.57
N ILE A 308 -18.86 50.41 -4.28
CA ILE A 308 -19.09 51.44 -5.31
C ILE A 308 -18.54 50.94 -6.65
N SER A 309 -19.49 50.79 -7.57
CA SER A 309 -19.45 50.64 -9.03
C SER A 309 -18.08 50.31 -9.70
N GLY A 310 -18.06 49.10 -10.35
CA GLY A 310 -17.00 48.71 -11.23
C GLY A 310 -15.96 47.83 -10.52
N HIS A 311 -16.21 46.53 -10.40
CA HIS A 311 -15.24 45.60 -9.80
C HIS A 311 -13.96 45.55 -10.66
N PRO A 312 -12.80 46.09 -10.17
CA PRO A 312 -11.54 45.93 -10.89
C PRO A 312 -11.18 44.43 -10.90
N THR A 313 -10.63 43.94 -12.00
CA THR A 313 -10.17 42.53 -12.11
C THR A 313 -9.12 42.23 -11.02
N LEU A 314 -9.03 40.97 -10.62
CA LEU A 314 -8.09 40.55 -9.59
C LEU A 314 -6.63 40.91 -9.95
N GLU A 315 -6.28 40.79 -11.24
CA GLU A 315 -4.96 41.14 -11.76
C GLU A 315 -4.61 42.60 -11.44
N LYS A 316 -5.56 43.54 -11.61
CA LYS A 316 -5.36 44.93 -11.26
C LYS A 316 -5.21 45.17 -9.75
N GLN A 317 -5.95 44.40 -8.93
CA GLN A 317 -5.88 44.55 -7.47
C GLN A 317 -4.61 43.94 -6.87
N MET A 318 -4.04 42.89 -7.53
CA MET A 318 -2.77 42.30 -7.10
C MET A 318 -1.54 43.18 -7.38
N GLY A 319 -1.68 44.25 -8.20
CA GLY A 319 -0.64 45.26 -8.40
C GLY A 319 0.56 44.73 -9.17
N ALA A 320 1.73 44.57 -8.52
CA ALA A 320 2.98 44.12 -9.14
C ALA A 320 3.16 42.57 -9.08
N PHE A 321 2.21 41.81 -8.55
CA PHE A 321 2.37 40.37 -8.31
C PHE A 321 1.75 39.42 -9.36
N PRO A 322 0.95 39.86 -10.36
CA PRO A 322 0.30 38.96 -11.30
C PRO A 322 1.24 38.04 -12.03
N ASP A 323 2.44 38.48 -12.36
CA ASP A 323 3.43 37.73 -13.13
C ASP A 323 3.89 36.45 -12.41
N LEU A 324 3.86 36.41 -11.07
CA LEU A 324 4.18 35.24 -10.27
C LEU A 324 2.99 34.33 -10.02
N LEU A 325 1.81 34.75 -10.42
CA LEU A 325 0.56 34.03 -10.20
C LEU A 325 0.01 33.47 -11.49
N VAL A 326 -0.70 32.38 -11.36
CA VAL A 326 -1.45 31.79 -12.47
C VAL A 326 -2.93 31.75 -12.08
N ILE A 327 -3.74 32.43 -12.87
CA ILE A 327 -5.20 32.44 -12.75
C ILE A 327 -5.73 31.55 -13.86
N TYR A 328 -6.50 30.53 -13.51
CA TYR A 328 -7.01 29.55 -14.47
C TYR A 328 -8.36 29.00 -14.05
N SER A 329 -9.13 28.52 -15.00
CA SER A 329 -10.41 27.83 -14.76
C SER A 329 -10.20 26.33 -14.76
N THR A 330 -10.79 25.63 -13.80
CA THR A 330 -10.81 24.15 -13.79
C THR A 330 -11.98 23.68 -14.65
N CYS A 331 -11.72 23.01 -15.74
CA CYS A 331 -12.76 22.37 -16.57
C CYS A 331 -13.25 21.11 -15.85
N SER A 332 -14.28 21.19 -15.02
CA SER A 332 -15.06 20.04 -14.56
C SER A 332 -16.40 20.06 -15.27
N GLY A 333 -16.71 18.96 -15.96
CA GLY A 333 -17.84 18.80 -16.85
C GLY A 333 -19.14 19.50 -16.44
N GLY A 334 -19.59 20.43 -17.26
CA GLY A 334 -21.01 20.78 -17.40
C GLY A 334 -21.61 21.85 -16.50
N ALA A 335 -20.94 22.36 -15.47
CA ALA A 335 -21.51 23.42 -14.63
C ALA A 335 -21.17 24.83 -15.16
N LYS A 336 -22.20 25.61 -15.50
CA LYS A 336 -22.08 27.05 -15.79
C LYS A 336 -21.62 27.77 -14.51
N SER A 337 -20.54 28.57 -14.63
CA SER A 337 -19.92 29.37 -13.58
C SER A 337 -19.01 28.59 -12.62
N GLN A 338 -17.80 28.26 -13.07
CA GLN A 338 -16.72 27.85 -12.15
C GLN A 338 -15.91 29.08 -11.75
N ASP A 339 -15.73 29.24 -10.43
CA ASP A 339 -14.83 30.22 -9.85
C ASP A 339 -13.38 29.98 -10.36
N ARG A 340 -12.69 31.04 -10.78
CA ARG A 340 -11.29 30.91 -11.23
C ARG A 340 -10.40 30.59 -10.05
N CYS A 341 -9.38 29.77 -10.29
CA CYS A 341 -8.39 29.33 -9.32
C CYS A 341 -7.09 30.14 -9.46
N ILE A 342 -6.46 30.47 -8.33
CA ILE A 342 -5.23 31.24 -8.27
C ILE A 342 -4.18 30.47 -7.51
N ARG A 343 -3.00 30.35 -8.08
CA ARG A 343 -1.83 29.76 -7.43
C ARG A 343 -0.53 30.40 -7.87
N MET A 344 0.57 30.08 -7.19
CA MET A 344 1.91 30.46 -7.66
C MET A 344 2.27 29.71 -8.94
N ALA A 345 2.97 30.39 -9.84
CA ALA A 345 3.39 29.83 -11.13
C ALA A 345 4.23 28.54 -10.99
N HIS A 346 5.06 28.46 -9.97
CA HIS A 346 5.86 27.27 -9.68
C HIS A 346 6.20 27.19 -8.18
N GLN A 347 6.41 25.96 -7.66
CA GLN A 347 6.79 25.76 -6.26
C GLN A 347 8.09 26.49 -5.89
N MET A 348 9.12 26.45 -6.76
CA MET A 348 10.39 27.13 -6.49
C MET A 348 10.23 28.65 -6.35
N ILE A 349 9.28 29.25 -7.06
CA ILE A 349 8.92 30.68 -6.88
C ILE A 349 8.28 30.88 -5.51
N ALA A 350 7.36 29.99 -5.11
CA ALA A 350 6.74 30.02 -3.78
C ALA A 350 7.79 29.92 -2.66
N ASP A 351 8.74 28.98 -2.77
CA ASP A 351 9.83 28.81 -1.82
C ASP A 351 10.71 30.06 -1.73
N LYS A 352 11.04 30.67 -2.87
CA LYS A 352 11.82 31.92 -2.90
C LYS A 352 11.04 33.09 -2.30
N CYS A 353 9.74 33.20 -2.59
CA CYS A 353 8.88 34.22 -1.96
C CYS A 353 8.85 34.08 -0.44
N LEU A 354 8.70 32.86 0.09
CA LEU A 354 8.74 32.63 1.53
C LEU A 354 10.10 33.00 2.14
N TRP A 355 11.18 32.66 1.46
CA TRP A 355 12.51 33.04 1.89
C TRP A 355 12.67 34.56 1.98
N LEU A 356 12.25 35.29 0.95
CA LEU A 356 12.27 36.76 0.94
C LEU A 356 11.40 37.41 2.04
N LEU A 357 10.21 36.77 2.32
CA LEU A 357 9.34 37.20 3.40
C LEU A 357 9.99 36.99 4.77
N THR A 358 10.66 35.86 4.95
CA THR A 358 11.40 35.53 6.19
C THR A 358 12.60 36.48 6.38
N ASP A 359 13.34 36.75 5.33
CA ASP A 359 14.45 37.74 5.33
C ASP A 359 13.94 39.13 5.69
N ALA A 360 12.71 39.46 5.29
CA ALA A 360 12.03 40.74 5.66
C ALA A 360 11.43 40.75 7.08
N GLY A 361 11.66 39.67 7.87
CA GLY A 361 11.19 39.56 9.25
C GLY A 361 9.76 39.06 9.40
N VAL A 362 9.18 38.36 8.38
CA VAL A 362 7.88 37.72 8.43
C VAL A 362 8.06 36.22 8.56
N THR A 363 7.76 35.78 9.73
CA THR A 363 7.95 34.39 10.07
C THR A 363 6.91 33.47 9.39
N LEU A 364 7.26 32.17 9.23
CA LEU A 364 6.33 31.17 8.71
C LEU A 364 5.13 31.03 9.64
N SER A 365 5.37 31.07 10.96
CA SER A 365 4.33 30.98 11.97
C SER A 365 3.36 32.19 11.91
N ASP A 366 3.87 33.42 11.74
CA ASP A 366 3.03 34.62 11.58
C ASP A 366 2.13 34.48 10.34
N THR A 367 2.70 34.02 9.22
CA THR A 367 1.95 33.82 7.98
C THR A 367 0.86 32.75 8.14
N ALA A 368 1.20 31.64 8.80
CA ALA A 368 0.25 30.55 9.03
C ALA A 368 -0.87 30.97 10.02
N ILE A 369 -0.54 31.66 11.11
CA ILE A 369 -1.52 32.16 12.07
C ILE A 369 -2.41 33.24 11.42
N ASN A 370 -1.85 34.10 10.61
CA ASN A 370 -2.62 35.12 9.88
C ASN A 370 -3.59 34.45 8.89
N LEU A 371 -3.15 33.44 8.14
CA LEU A 371 -4.04 32.64 7.28
C LEU A 371 -5.19 32.04 8.09
N LEU A 372 -4.88 31.37 9.20
CA LEU A 372 -5.89 30.75 10.09
C LEU A 372 -6.88 31.78 10.66
N SER A 373 -6.42 32.98 11.00
CA SER A 373 -7.26 34.06 11.58
C SER A 373 -8.29 34.62 10.58
N HIS A 374 -8.02 34.50 9.28
CA HIS A 374 -8.94 34.89 8.21
C HIS A 374 -9.84 33.76 7.74
N LEU A 375 -9.63 32.55 8.29
CA LEU A 375 -10.47 31.38 8.03
C LEU A 375 -11.73 31.40 8.89
N CYS A 376 -12.87 31.62 8.24
CA CYS A 376 -14.16 31.34 8.84
C CYS A 376 -14.58 29.90 8.43
N PRO A 377 -14.54 28.89 9.32
CA PRO A 377 -14.79 27.50 8.95
C PRO A 377 -16.13 27.25 8.30
N GLN A 378 -17.11 28.12 8.48
CA GLN A 378 -18.47 28.00 7.96
C GLN A 378 -18.63 28.48 6.51
N THR A 379 -17.74 29.32 6.01
CA THR A 379 -17.84 29.92 4.66
C THR A 379 -16.74 29.45 3.69
N PHE A 380 -15.77 28.64 4.19
CA PHE A 380 -14.63 28.20 3.38
C PHE A 380 -14.95 26.98 2.52
N PRO A 381 -14.40 26.91 1.29
CA PRO A 381 -14.46 25.69 0.49
C PRO A 381 -13.83 24.51 1.25
N PRO A 382 -14.51 23.34 1.29
CA PRO A 382 -14.04 22.18 2.05
C PRO A 382 -12.60 21.74 1.69
N TYR A 383 -12.22 21.89 0.42
CA TYR A 383 -10.88 21.53 -0.04
C TYR A 383 -9.78 22.40 0.62
N LEU A 384 -10.04 23.71 0.83
CA LEU A 384 -9.07 24.62 1.44
C LEU A 384 -8.87 24.30 2.92
N VAL A 385 -9.97 24.02 3.63
CA VAL A 385 -9.92 23.52 5.02
C VAL A 385 -9.07 22.26 5.11
N LYS A 386 -9.26 21.33 4.17
CA LYS A 386 -8.48 20.08 4.10
C LYS A 386 -6.99 20.37 3.89
N ILE A 387 -6.63 21.25 2.94
CA ILE A 387 -5.22 21.61 2.67
C ILE A 387 -4.57 22.21 3.91
N ILE A 388 -5.23 23.15 4.58
CA ILE A 388 -4.68 23.80 5.77
C ILE A 388 -4.49 22.79 6.91
N LYS A 389 -5.45 21.90 7.14
CA LYS A 389 -5.27 20.81 8.09
C LYS A 389 -4.09 19.91 7.73
N GLN A 390 -3.85 19.68 6.44
CA GLN A 390 -2.70 18.91 5.97
C GLN A 390 -1.38 19.61 6.25
N LEU A 391 -1.27 20.93 6.01
CA LEU A 391 -0.06 21.70 6.34
C LEU A 391 0.39 21.50 7.79
N LEU A 392 -0.57 21.36 8.72
CA LEU A 392 -0.31 21.21 10.15
C LEU A 392 -0.03 19.76 10.58
N LYS A 393 -0.68 18.79 9.94
CA LYS A 393 -0.73 17.40 10.43
C LYS A 393 0.02 16.41 9.55
N LYS A 394 0.15 16.66 8.24
CA LYS A 394 0.73 15.71 7.29
C LYS A 394 2.23 15.51 7.55
N ARG A 395 2.60 14.26 7.84
CA ARG A 395 4.00 13.86 8.03
C ARG A 395 4.50 13.18 6.77
N GLU A 396 5.70 13.52 6.34
CA GLU A 396 6.35 12.93 5.17
C GLU A 396 7.30 11.81 5.59
N THR A 397 7.50 10.84 4.72
CA THR A 397 8.57 9.84 4.85
C THR A 397 9.85 10.40 4.24
N HIS A 398 10.98 10.14 4.88
CA HIS A 398 12.30 10.49 4.35
C HIS A 398 13.24 9.30 4.52
N LEU A 399 14.19 9.19 3.60
CA LEU A 399 15.27 8.22 3.67
C LEU A 399 16.48 8.93 4.29
N PRO A 400 16.87 8.61 5.54
CA PRO A 400 18.06 9.18 6.14
C PRO A 400 19.32 8.77 5.37
N GLU A 401 20.34 9.63 5.36
CA GLU A 401 21.63 9.31 4.75
C GLU A 401 22.25 8.07 5.42
N GLY A 402 22.59 7.07 4.59
CA GLY A 402 23.20 5.82 5.05
C GLY A 402 22.20 4.75 5.51
N GLU A 403 20.91 5.01 5.56
CA GLU A 403 19.88 4.03 5.91
C GLU A 403 19.21 3.43 4.66
N ARG A 404 18.77 2.17 4.77
CA ARG A 404 18.05 1.46 3.71
C ARG A 404 16.52 1.61 3.81
N GLU A 405 16.03 2.06 4.97
CA GLU A 405 14.61 2.18 5.26
C GLU A 405 14.18 3.64 5.41
N GLU A 406 13.01 3.95 4.86
CA GLU A 406 12.38 5.26 5.01
C GLU A 406 11.78 5.40 6.42
N LYS A 407 11.99 6.57 7.02
CA LYS A 407 11.40 6.91 8.32
C LYS A 407 10.34 7.99 8.17
N LEU A 408 9.22 7.80 8.89
CA LEU A 408 8.17 8.81 8.96
C LEU A 408 8.63 9.97 9.85
N GLN A 409 8.53 11.20 9.35
CA GLN A 409 8.86 12.40 10.11
C GLN A 409 7.95 12.54 11.34
N LYS A 410 8.48 13.11 12.43
CA LYS A 410 7.72 13.28 13.67
C LYS A 410 6.55 14.27 13.54
N PHE A 411 6.72 15.32 12.71
CA PHE A 411 5.75 16.39 12.47
C PHE A 411 5.68 16.72 10.99
N SER A 412 4.71 17.54 10.57
CA SER A 412 4.63 18.05 9.21
C SER A 412 5.85 18.93 8.89
N LYS A 413 6.19 19.05 7.61
CA LYS A 413 7.33 19.84 7.15
C LYS A 413 7.24 21.30 7.61
N LEU A 414 6.04 21.91 7.56
CA LEU A 414 5.83 23.26 8.05
C LEU A 414 6.19 23.40 9.54
N ILE A 415 5.73 22.48 10.39
CA ILE A 415 6.03 22.49 11.83
C ILE A 415 7.52 22.27 12.10
N GLN A 416 8.19 21.42 11.32
CA GLN A 416 9.63 21.22 11.44
C GLN A 416 10.40 22.48 11.05
N ASP A 417 10.06 23.11 9.92
CA ASP A 417 10.70 24.34 9.46
C ASP A 417 10.52 25.49 10.46
N ILE A 418 9.32 25.65 11.03
CA ILE A 418 9.07 26.65 12.11
C ILE A 418 9.94 26.33 13.33
N LYS A 419 10.00 25.07 13.75
CA LYS A 419 10.83 24.65 14.90
C LYS A 419 12.30 24.99 14.68
N GLU A 420 12.83 24.77 13.47
CA GLU A 420 14.25 24.92 13.12
C GLU A 420 14.63 26.39 12.85
N LYS A 421 13.77 27.12 12.13
CA LYS A 421 14.05 28.50 11.70
C LYS A 421 13.61 29.57 12.69
N GLU A 422 12.61 29.27 13.52
CA GLU A 422 12.07 30.21 14.51
C GLU A 422 12.32 29.68 15.93
N ASN A 423 11.33 29.02 16.53
CA ASN A 423 11.47 28.33 17.82
C ASN A 423 10.28 27.42 18.13
N LYS A 424 10.43 26.59 19.17
CA LYS A 424 9.39 25.64 19.62
C LYS A 424 8.12 26.33 20.15
N SER A 425 8.21 27.57 20.69
CA SER A 425 7.03 28.26 21.23
C SER A 425 6.09 28.73 20.13
N MET A 426 6.62 29.06 18.96
CA MET A 426 5.81 29.44 17.80
C MET A 426 5.03 28.24 17.23
N CYS A 427 5.61 27.05 17.24
CA CYS A 427 4.86 25.81 16.91
C CYS A 427 3.67 25.61 17.86
N VAL A 428 3.87 25.83 19.16
CA VAL A 428 2.80 25.72 20.16
C VAL A 428 1.72 26.77 19.92
N ALA A 429 2.09 28.02 19.64
CA ALA A 429 1.16 29.10 19.35
C ALA A 429 0.31 28.77 18.10
N LEU A 430 0.94 28.30 17.03
CA LEU A 430 0.26 27.91 15.81
C LEU A 430 -0.72 26.75 16.05
N PHE A 431 -0.31 25.68 16.76
CA PHE A 431 -1.19 24.57 17.08
C PHE A 431 -2.37 24.98 17.96
N ARG A 432 -2.16 25.84 18.96
CA ARG A 432 -3.23 26.36 19.82
C ARG A 432 -4.23 27.18 19.01
N HIS A 433 -3.76 28.06 18.16
CA HIS A 433 -4.61 28.84 17.27
C HIS A 433 -5.43 27.91 16.33
N ALA A 434 -4.77 26.94 15.72
CA ALA A 434 -5.44 25.94 14.88
C ALA A 434 -6.49 25.11 15.66
N ALA A 435 -6.21 24.75 16.92
CA ALA A 435 -7.16 24.01 17.75
C ALA A 435 -8.42 24.83 18.12
N MET A 436 -8.30 26.17 18.17
CA MET A 436 -9.44 27.10 18.32
C MET A 436 -10.20 27.28 17.01
N THR A 437 -9.49 27.40 15.88
CA THR A 437 -10.10 27.54 14.54
C THR A 437 -10.88 26.28 14.14
N PHE A 438 -10.40 25.10 14.52
CA PHE A 438 -11.03 23.83 14.21
C PHE A 438 -11.44 23.07 15.49
N PRO A 439 -12.50 23.50 16.20
CA PRO A 439 -12.88 22.96 17.52
C PRO A 439 -13.28 21.48 17.48
N ASN A 440 -13.76 20.98 16.36
CA ASN A 440 -14.21 19.60 16.19
C ASN A 440 -13.12 18.65 15.66
N ASP A 441 -11.95 19.17 15.28
CA ASP A 441 -10.86 18.31 14.78
C ASP A 441 -10.10 17.67 15.96
N PRO A 442 -10.06 16.33 16.08
CA PRO A 442 -9.35 15.66 17.19
C PRO A 442 -7.84 15.56 16.94
N PHE A 443 -7.40 15.63 15.68
CA PHE A 443 -6.00 15.37 15.30
C PHE A 443 -5.09 16.57 15.55
N ILE A 444 -5.62 17.80 15.60
CA ILE A 444 -4.83 18.98 15.93
C ILE A 444 -4.40 18.96 17.40
N PRO A 445 -5.31 18.78 18.41
CA PRO A 445 -4.88 18.61 19.79
C PRO A 445 -4.02 17.35 20.00
N GLN A 446 -4.22 16.28 19.24
CA GLN A 446 -3.32 15.14 19.24
C GLN A 446 -1.90 15.51 18.79
N ALA A 447 -1.76 16.26 17.69
CA ALA A 447 -0.45 16.71 17.20
C ALA A 447 0.24 17.64 18.22
N LEU A 448 -0.53 18.52 18.87
CA LEU A 448 -0.02 19.39 19.93
C LEU A 448 0.43 18.58 21.16
N ALA A 449 -0.34 17.57 21.59
CA ALA A 449 0.07 16.67 22.67
C ALA A 449 1.40 15.97 22.34
N ARG A 450 1.54 15.49 21.11
CA ARG A 450 2.78 14.89 20.60
C ARG A 450 3.95 15.89 20.65
N PHE A 451 3.71 17.14 20.27
CA PHE A 451 4.74 18.18 20.31
C PHE A 451 5.23 18.44 21.72
N TYR A 452 4.32 18.50 22.71
CA TYR A 452 4.67 18.67 24.12
C TYR A 452 5.55 17.55 24.65
N TYR A 453 5.21 16.26 24.45
CA TYR A 453 6.03 15.18 25.03
C TYR A 453 7.29 14.84 24.22
N ILE A 454 7.31 15.08 22.90
CA ILE A 454 8.48 14.76 22.06
C ILE A 454 9.52 15.88 22.09
N GLU A 455 9.08 17.14 21.98
CA GLU A 455 9.99 18.28 21.78
C GLU A 455 10.21 19.12 23.03
N LEU A 456 9.23 19.17 23.93
CA LEU A 456 9.27 20.03 25.13
C LEU A 456 9.43 19.23 26.44
N THR A 457 9.28 17.91 26.39
CA THR A 457 9.30 17.01 27.56
C THR A 457 8.32 17.43 28.68
N ASP A 458 7.24 18.13 28.32
CA ASP A 458 6.17 18.58 29.19
C ASP A 458 5.00 17.59 29.15
N TYR A 459 5.07 16.60 30.02
CA TYR A 459 4.13 15.47 30.02
C TYR A 459 2.75 15.85 30.58
N GLU A 460 2.66 16.83 31.47
CA GLU A 460 1.38 17.28 32.04
C GLU A 460 0.52 17.98 30.99
N ARG A 461 1.11 18.97 30.27
CA ARG A 461 0.41 19.62 29.17
C ARG A 461 0.13 18.63 28.02
N ALA A 462 1.04 17.71 27.75
CA ALA A 462 0.84 16.67 26.75
C ALA A 462 -0.38 15.80 27.09
N ALA A 463 -0.51 15.33 28.33
CA ALA A 463 -1.66 14.54 28.79
C ALA A 463 -2.97 15.33 28.73
N SER A 464 -2.96 16.63 29.09
CA SER A 464 -4.13 17.51 28.99
C SER A 464 -4.64 17.63 27.56
N TRP A 465 -3.74 17.84 26.58
CA TRP A 465 -4.10 17.95 25.16
C TRP A 465 -4.50 16.61 24.57
N ALA A 466 -3.86 15.48 24.97
CA ALA A 466 -4.29 14.16 24.57
C ALA A 466 -5.71 13.84 25.06
N LYS A 467 -6.05 14.16 26.32
CA LYS A 467 -7.42 14.06 26.84
C LYS A 467 -8.42 14.95 26.09
N THR A 468 -7.98 16.14 25.63
CA THR A 468 -8.81 17.02 24.78
C THR A 468 -9.08 16.36 23.42
N ALA A 469 -8.10 15.72 22.80
CA ALA A 469 -8.28 14.96 21.56
C ALA A 469 -9.28 13.81 21.76
N ILE A 470 -9.13 13.03 22.85
CA ILE A 470 -10.05 11.93 23.20
C ILE A 470 -11.49 12.41 23.41
N ARG A 471 -11.70 13.57 24.06
CA ARG A 471 -13.05 14.15 24.23
C ARG A 471 -13.70 14.53 22.91
N ARG A 472 -12.91 14.94 21.89
CA ARG A 472 -13.44 15.27 20.57
C ARG A 472 -13.81 14.04 19.76
N GLU A 473 -13.10 12.93 19.95
CA GLU A 473 -13.38 11.66 19.26
C GLU A 473 -13.06 10.46 20.18
N PRO A 474 -14.01 10.08 21.05
CA PRO A 474 -13.77 9.08 22.11
C PRO A 474 -13.65 7.64 21.59
N ASN A 475 -14.20 7.34 20.41
CA ASN A 475 -14.27 5.99 19.85
C ASN A 475 -13.14 5.71 18.82
N ASN A 476 -12.08 6.51 18.83
CA ASN A 476 -10.94 6.36 17.94
C ASN A 476 -9.71 5.88 18.71
N SER A 477 -9.28 4.63 18.48
CA SER A 477 -8.14 4.01 19.15
C SER A 477 -6.81 4.72 18.86
N PHE A 478 -6.62 5.26 17.63
CA PHE A 478 -5.42 6.02 17.28
C PHE A 478 -5.29 7.35 18.02
N ILE A 479 -6.40 7.95 18.40
CA ILE A 479 -6.42 9.14 19.25
C ILE A 479 -6.05 8.76 20.68
N ARG A 480 -6.63 7.65 21.19
CA ARG A 480 -6.36 7.15 22.55
C ARG A 480 -4.91 6.71 22.74
N ASP A 481 -4.27 6.08 21.75
CA ASP A 481 -2.86 5.70 21.76
C ASP A 481 -1.95 6.84 22.25
N THR A 482 -2.28 8.08 21.88
CA THR A 482 -1.44 9.23 22.23
C THR A 482 -1.28 9.43 23.74
N LEU A 483 -2.32 9.18 24.53
CA LEU A 483 -2.23 9.30 25.99
C LEU A 483 -1.29 8.23 26.59
N GLY A 484 -1.38 7.00 26.10
CA GLY A 484 -0.45 5.92 26.48
C GLY A 484 1.00 6.27 26.12
N GLN A 485 1.21 6.84 24.93
CA GLN A 485 2.54 7.29 24.49
C GLN A 485 3.10 8.41 25.37
N VAL A 486 2.26 9.33 25.86
CA VAL A 486 2.68 10.39 26.80
C VAL A 486 3.27 9.76 28.07
N TYR A 487 2.53 8.88 28.73
CA TYR A 487 2.99 8.24 29.99
C TYR A 487 4.19 7.30 29.75
N LYS A 488 4.21 6.57 28.64
CA LYS A 488 5.37 5.75 28.24
C LYS A 488 6.64 6.59 28.08
N ASN A 489 6.56 7.74 27.41
CA ASN A 489 7.72 8.62 27.24
C ASN A 489 8.11 9.31 28.55
N GLN A 490 7.16 9.66 29.40
CA GLN A 490 7.43 10.14 30.75
C GLN A 490 8.22 9.09 31.56
N LEU A 491 7.80 7.82 31.49
CA LEU A 491 8.48 6.71 32.15
C LEU A 491 9.90 6.50 31.59
N LYS A 492 10.11 6.68 30.28
CA LYS A 492 11.42 6.58 29.63
C LYS A 492 12.34 7.78 29.90
N ASN A 493 11.84 8.89 30.44
CA ASN A 493 12.64 10.08 30.67
C ASN A 493 13.83 9.75 31.61
N PRO A 494 15.10 10.10 31.19
CA PRO A 494 16.28 9.90 32.03
C PRO A 494 16.24 10.68 33.35
N ASN A 495 15.59 11.85 33.34
CA ASN A 495 15.50 12.76 34.51
C ASN A 495 14.37 12.37 35.49
N LEU A 496 13.66 11.27 35.23
CA LEU A 496 12.64 10.78 36.14
C LEU A 496 13.31 10.29 37.45
N ALA A 497 12.79 10.78 38.61
CA ALA A 497 13.26 10.31 39.91
C ALA A 497 13.19 8.77 40.02
N GLU A 498 14.31 8.14 40.39
CA GLU A 498 14.43 6.68 40.46
C GLU A 498 13.80 6.13 41.75
N HIS A 499 12.54 6.50 42.02
CA HIS A 499 11.75 5.96 43.14
C HIS A 499 10.74 4.94 42.63
N SER A 500 10.72 3.75 43.21
CA SER A 500 9.82 2.65 42.84
C SER A 500 8.36 3.09 42.80
N LYS A 501 7.91 3.90 43.73
CA LYS A 501 6.54 4.45 43.81
C LYS A 501 6.20 5.28 42.57
N THR A 502 7.06 6.22 42.17
CA THR A 502 6.86 7.08 40.99
C THR A 502 6.81 6.26 39.71
N ILE A 503 7.72 5.28 39.56
CA ILE A 503 7.77 4.37 38.41
C ILE A 503 6.47 3.57 38.30
N LEU A 504 5.98 2.99 39.42
CA LEU A 504 4.75 2.20 39.44
C LEU A 504 3.51 3.06 39.21
N GLN A 505 3.46 4.29 39.72
CA GLN A 505 2.33 5.21 39.53
C GLN A 505 2.19 5.62 38.07
N ILE A 506 3.28 6.03 37.40
CA ILE A 506 3.28 6.39 35.98
C ILE A 506 3.01 5.13 35.15
N GLY A 507 3.60 3.99 35.53
CA GLY A 507 3.36 2.70 34.90
C GLY A 507 1.87 2.32 34.89
N LYS A 508 1.19 2.48 36.04
CA LYS A 508 -0.26 2.23 36.18
C LYS A 508 -1.07 3.11 35.22
N GLN A 509 -0.71 4.40 35.12
CA GLN A 509 -1.38 5.32 34.18
C GLN A 509 -1.16 4.93 32.73
N ALA A 510 0.06 4.51 32.36
CA ALA A 510 0.40 4.05 31.02
C ALA A 510 -0.35 2.76 30.66
N PHE A 511 -0.35 1.76 31.53
CA PHE A 511 -1.09 0.52 31.34
C PHE A 511 -2.57 0.78 31.13
N LYS A 512 -3.19 1.58 32.02
CA LYS A 512 -4.61 1.94 31.88
C LYS A 512 -4.91 2.61 30.53
N ALA A 513 -4.08 3.57 30.12
CA ALA A 513 -4.29 4.27 28.84
C ALA A 513 -4.18 3.34 27.63
N PHE A 514 -3.24 2.39 27.65
CA PHE A 514 -3.10 1.40 26.57
C PHE A 514 -4.17 0.31 26.60
N GLU A 515 -4.69 -0.05 27.76
CA GLU A 515 -5.85 -0.96 27.88
C GLU A 515 -7.11 -0.30 27.31
N GLU A 516 -7.40 0.96 27.69
CA GLU A 516 -8.52 1.72 27.14
C GLU A 516 -8.41 1.91 25.60
N GLU A 517 -7.19 2.05 25.09
CA GLU A 517 -6.95 2.08 23.64
C GLU A 517 -7.26 0.72 23.00
N ALA A 518 -6.72 -0.38 23.56
CA ALA A 518 -6.94 -1.73 23.06
C ALA A 518 -8.44 -2.11 23.09
N GLU A 519 -9.15 -1.78 24.18
CA GLU A 519 -10.61 -1.98 24.28
C GLU A 519 -11.37 -1.16 23.22
N THR A 520 -10.89 0.04 22.89
CA THR A 520 -11.50 0.86 21.86
C THR A 520 -11.25 0.24 20.49
N ALA A 521 -10.02 -0.22 20.18
CA ALA A 521 -9.68 -0.93 18.96
C ALA A 521 -10.52 -2.21 18.78
N GLU A 522 -10.82 -2.89 19.89
CA GLU A 522 -11.73 -4.06 19.91
C GLU A 522 -13.18 -3.71 19.51
N LYS A 523 -13.64 -2.51 19.83
CA LYS A 523 -15.01 -2.05 19.55
C LYS A 523 -15.16 -1.33 18.21
N GLU A 524 -14.05 -0.97 17.55
CA GLU A 524 -14.10 -0.31 16.24
C GLU A 524 -14.73 -1.22 15.18
N VAL A 525 -15.75 -0.68 14.51
CA VAL A 525 -16.51 -1.38 13.46
C VAL A 525 -15.78 -1.25 12.13
N GLU A 526 -15.99 -2.22 11.22
CA GLU A 526 -15.39 -2.19 9.89
C GLU A 526 -15.79 -0.94 9.08
N PRO A 527 -14.85 -0.33 8.33
CA PRO A 527 -15.18 0.74 7.40
C PRO A 527 -16.13 0.21 6.32
N GLY A 528 -17.34 0.71 6.27
CA GLY A 528 -18.35 0.32 5.28
C GLY A 528 -19.70 -0.07 5.87
N THR A 529 -19.82 -0.17 7.20
CA THR A 529 -21.09 -0.41 7.89
C THR A 529 -21.76 0.85 8.43
N GLN A 530 -21.13 2.02 8.31
CA GLN A 530 -21.73 3.30 8.70
C GLN A 530 -22.08 4.14 7.46
N GLU A 531 -23.37 4.48 7.35
CA GLU A 531 -23.94 5.31 6.27
C GLU A 531 -23.58 6.81 6.37
N ASP A 532 -22.97 7.26 7.47
CA ASP A 532 -22.65 8.67 7.70
C ASP A 532 -21.15 8.94 7.62
N GLY A 533 -20.78 9.72 6.61
CA GLY A 533 -19.44 10.04 6.12
C GLY A 533 -18.56 10.88 7.03
N VAL A 534 -18.21 10.45 8.22
CA VAL A 534 -17.09 11.06 8.98
C VAL A 534 -16.48 10.03 9.90
N THR A 535 -15.49 9.29 9.46
CA THR A 535 -14.29 8.96 10.27
C THR A 535 -13.31 8.18 9.41
N ASN A 536 -12.08 8.70 9.23
CA ASN A 536 -10.93 7.95 8.70
C ASN A 536 -10.44 6.95 9.78
N ILE A 537 -11.27 5.96 10.12
CA ILE A 537 -10.84 4.84 10.94
C ILE A 537 -9.95 3.96 10.04
N SER A 538 -8.77 3.62 10.51
CA SER A 538 -7.85 2.74 9.80
C SER A 538 -8.53 1.40 9.50
N THR A 539 -8.38 0.93 8.28
CA THR A 539 -8.88 -0.39 7.86
C THR A 539 -8.16 -1.55 8.56
N VAL A 540 -6.96 -1.30 9.12
CA VAL A 540 -6.13 -2.27 9.83
C VAL A 540 -6.40 -2.20 11.33
N PHE A 541 -6.43 -3.36 11.99
CA PHE A 541 -6.56 -3.42 13.45
C PHE A 541 -5.42 -2.66 14.15
N ASN A 542 -5.79 -1.80 15.11
CA ASN A 542 -4.81 -1.02 15.86
C ASN A 542 -4.25 -1.83 17.03
N TYR A 543 -3.09 -2.45 16.86
CA TYR A 543 -2.41 -3.24 17.90
C TYR A 543 -1.48 -2.42 18.80
N ARG A 544 -1.46 -1.08 18.64
CA ARG A 544 -0.51 -0.20 19.35
C ARG A 544 -0.69 -0.20 20.88
N GLY A 545 -1.93 -0.35 21.35
CA GLY A 545 -2.20 -0.47 22.78
C GLY A 545 -1.61 -1.72 23.36
N LEU A 546 -1.81 -2.86 22.71
CA LEU A 546 -1.22 -4.13 23.12
C LEU A 546 0.31 -4.09 23.12
N PHE A 547 0.90 -3.52 22.07
CA PHE A 547 2.36 -3.38 21.95
C PHE A 547 2.92 -2.34 22.93
N GLY A 548 2.23 -1.20 23.11
CA GLY A 548 2.58 -0.18 24.08
C GLY A 548 2.61 -0.72 25.52
N TYR A 549 1.69 -1.62 25.84
CA TYR A 549 1.66 -2.32 27.13
C TYR A 549 2.95 -3.14 27.35
N ILE A 550 3.38 -3.93 26.38
CA ILE A 550 4.63 -4.70 26.42
C ILE A 550 5.84 -3.77 26.61
N GLN A 551 5.90 -2.66 25.86
CA GLN A 551 6.98 -1.69 25.99
C GLN A 551 7.05 -1.00 27.36
N VAL A 552 5.90 -0.72 27.97
CA VAL A 552 5.80 -0.19 29.33
C VAL A 552 6.28 -1.23 30.33
N ALA A 553 5.85 -2.48 30.19
CA ALA A 553 6.29 -3.59 31.03
C ALA A 553 7.82 -3.72 31.02
N ASN A 554 8.44 -3.77 29.85
CA ASN A 554 9.90 -3.80 29.72
C ASN A 554 10.56 -2.60 30.43
N THR A 555 10.04 -1.39 30.21
CA THR A 555 10.60 -0.18 30.82
C THR A 555 10.51 -0.21 32.34
N ILE A 556 9.40 -0.69 32.90
CA ILE A 556 9.20 -0.86 34.35
C ILE A 556 10.19 -1.88 34.90
N PHE A 557 10.34 -3.04 34.24
CA PHE A 557 11.28 -4.08 34.64
C PHE A 557 12.70 -3.52 34.77
N TYR A 558 13.21 -2.86 33.72
CA TYR A 558 14.56 -2.29 33.68
C TYR A 558 14.74 -1.20 34.75
N LYS A 559 13.79 -0.29 34.92
CA LYS A 559 13.89 0.81 35.87
C LYS A 559 13.79 0.32 37.31
N LEU A 560 12.86 -0.56 37.64
CA LEU A 560 12.73 -1.12 39.01
C LEU A 560 13.94 -1.99 39.37
N ASN A 561 14.43 -2.79 38.42
CA ASN A 561 15.63 -3.62 38.66
C ASN A 561 16.90 -2.76 38.89
N LYS A 562 16.97 -1.58 38.22
CA LYS A 562 18.03 -0.59 38.45
C LYS A 562 17.95 0.01 39.86
N VAL A 563 16.75 0.26 40.36
CA VAL A 563 16.53 0.76 41.73
C VAL A 563 16.91 -0.32 42.76
N ASN A 564 16.43 -1.54 42.61
CA ASN A 564 16.76 -2.68 43.47
C ASN A 564 16.61 -4.00 42.68
N PRO A 565 17.68 -4.79 42.53
CA PRO A 565 17.65 -6.06 41.78
C PRO A 565 16.62 -7.10 42.29
N LYS A 566 16.15 -6.98 43.54
CA LYS A 566 15.11 -7.86 44.09
C LYS A 566 13.77 -7.70 43.35
N TRP A 567 13.52 -6.56 42.65
CA TRP A 567 12.31 -6.35 41.90
C TRP A 567 12.14 -7.35 40.74
N SER A 568 13.23 -7.87 40.18
CA SER A 568 13.15 -8.90 39.16
C SER A 568 12.42 -10.15 39.62
N LYS A 569 12.65 -10.57 40.90
CA LYS A 569 11.98 -11.73 41.49
C LYS A 569 10.51 -11.46 41.81
N VAL A 570 10.18 -10.23 42.24
CA VAL A 570 8.78 -9.81 42.49
C VAL A 570 7.99 -9.75 41.17
N LEU A 571 8.55 -9.15 40.13
CA LEU A 571 7.91 -9.02 38.82
C LEU A 571 7.68 -10.38 38.14
N ARG A 572 8.55 -11.36 38.41
CA ARG A 572 8.41 -12.74 37.96
C ARG A 572 7.51 -13.59 38.89
N GLN A 573 6.97 -13.00 39.96
CA GLN A 573 6.17 -13.68 40.97
C GLN A 573 6.89 -14.81 41.74
N GLU A 574 8.22 -14.77 41.77
CA GLU A 574 9.06 -15.71 42.54
C GLU A 574 9.03 -15.43 44.06
N THR A 575 8.81 -14.17 44.44
CA THR A 575 8.72 -13.71 45.82
C THR A 575 7.58 -12.71 45.96
N LYS A 576 6.96 -12.72 47.17
CA LYS A 576 5.87 -11.77 47.49
C LYS A 576 6.41 -10.34 47.59
N SER A 577 5.63 -9.36 47.15
CA SER A 577 6.02 -7.93 47.12
C SER A 577 6.16 -7.26 48.50
N HIS A 578 5.62 -7.87 49.57
CA HIS A 578 5.58 -7.30 50.93
C HIS A 578 6.94 -6.90 51.51
N SER A 579 8.04 -7.49 51.07
CA SER A 579 9.39 -7.18 51.55
C SER A 579 10.00 -5.92 50.93
N LEU A 580 9.41 -5.36 49.88
CA LEU A 580 9.96 -4.22 49.13
C LEU A 580 9.05 -2.97 49.16
N ILE A 581 7.78 -3.13 49.54
CA ILE A 581 6.79 -2.05 49.56
C ILE A 581 6.40 -1.80 51.05
N HIS A 582 6.64 -0.59 51.56
CA HIS A 582 6.23 -0.22 52.90
C HIS A 582 4.70 -0.25 53.08
N SER A 583 4.23 -0.66 54.27
CA SER A 583 2.93 -1.26 54.55
C SER A 583 1.66 -0.41 54.37
N GLU A 584 1.70 0.88 54.15
CA GLU A 584 0.47 1.71 54.03
C GLU A 584 0.10 2.15 52.58
N GLU A 585 1.01 2.02 51.65
CA GLU A 585 0.77 2.41 50.21
C GLU A 585 0.56 1.20 49.32
N SER A 586 0.40 0.02 49.86
CA SER A 586 0.67 -1.25 49.17
C SER A 586 -0.51 -1.82 48.37
N THR A 587 -1.77 -1.49 48.69
CA THR A 587 -2.92 -2.20 48.11
C THR A 587 -3.15 -1.91 46.63
N GLU A 588 -2.97 -0.65 46.19
CA GLU A 588 -3.16 -0.28 44.78
C GLU A 588 -2.07 -0.83 43.83
N HIS A 589 -0.81 -0.83 44.29
CA HIS A 589 0.29 -1.38 43.50
C HIS A 589 0.36 -2.90 43.57
N GLN A 590 -0.12 -3.49 44.67
CA GLN A 590 -0.15 -4.93 44.83
C GLN A 590 -1.10 -5.61 43.83
N SER A 591 -2.30 -5.06 43.63
CA SER A 591 -3.23 -5.59 42.60
C SER A 591 -2.63 -5.53 41.18
N LEU A 592 -1.93 -4.43 40.84
CA LEU A 592 -1.23 -4.32 39.59
C LEU A 592 -0.17 -5.41 39.42
N LEU A 593 0.72 -5.57 40.40
CA LEU A 593 1.82 -6.54 40.37
C LEU A 593 1.33 -7.99 40.30
N THR A 594 0.22 -8.30 40.97
CA THR A 594 -0.38 -9.65 40.97
C THR A 594 -0.94 -10.04 39.61
N SER A 595 -1.58 -9.11 38.89
CA SER A 595 -2.20 -9.37 37.60
C SER A 595 -1.24 -9.14 36.41
N LEU A 596 -0.08 -8.49 36.65
CA LEU A 596 0.79 -8.01 35.56
C LEU A 596 1.31 -9.15 34.69
N ARG A 597 1.78 -10.24 35.25
CA ARG A 597 2.33 -11.39 34.53
C ARG A 597 1.27 -12.02 33.64
N GLN A 598 0.09 -12.31 34.15
CA GLN A 598 -1.01 -12.89 33.35
C GLN A 598 -1.39 -11.98 32.18
N ARG A 599 -1.53 -10.66 32.42
CA ARG A 599 -1.85 -9.71 31.36
C ARG A 599 -0.76 -9.62 30.27
N ILE A 600 0.51 -9.76 30.66
CA ILE A 600 1.64 -9.83 29.71
C ILE A 600 1.55 -11.12 28.90
N GLU A 601 1.29 -12.27 29.54
CA GLU A 601 1.14 -13.56 28.85
C GLU A 601 0.04 -13.51 27.78
N GLU A 602 -1.12 -12.90 28.08
CA GLU A 602 -2.22 -12.71 27.11
C GLU A 602 -1.76 -11.89 25.89
N LYS A 603 -0.98 -10.82 26.09
CA LYS A 603 -0.51 -9.97 24.99
C LYS A 603 0.62 -10.62 24.20
N LEU A 604 1.50 -11.37 24.86
CA LEU A 604 2.54 -12.14 24.17
C LEU A 604 1.91 -13.22 23.27
N SER A 605 0.89 -13.95 23.78
CA SER A 605 0.15 -14.94 23.00
C SER A 605 -0.54 -14.31 21.76
N PHE A 606 -1.11 -13.11 21.92
CA PHE A 606 -1.64 -12.37 20.79
C PHE A 606 -0.55 -12.09 19.72
N PHE A 607 0.62 -11.59 20.11
CA PHE A 607 1.69 -11.25 19.17
C PHE A 607 2.32 -12.48 18.52
N GLU A 608 2.43 -13.61 19.22
CA GLU A 608 2.85 -14.87 18.61
C GLU A 608 1.97 -15.24 17.42
N THR A 609 0.64 -15.22 17.64
CA THR A 609 -0.34 -15.49 16.58
C THR A 609 -0.28 -14.44 15.46
N PHE A 610 -0.27 -13.15 15.82
CA PHE A 610 -0.33 -12.03 14.91
C PHE A 610 0.89 -11.99 13.95
N LEU A 611 2.08 -12.20 14.48
CA LEU A 611 3.34 -12.14 13.73
C LEU A 611 3.65 -13.44 12.98
N LYS A 612 3.16 -14.59 13.46
CA LYS A 612 3.39 -15.86 12.80
C LYS A 612 2.43 -16.11 11.62
N TYR A 613 1.17 -15.71 11.78
CA TYR A 613 0.16 -15.96 10.75
C TYR A 613 0.07 -14.85 9.70
N SER A 614 0.65 -13.67 9.96
CA SER A 614 0.55 -12.54 9.06
C SER A 614 1.78 -11.64 9.07
N LYS A 615 1.96 -10.86 7.98
CA LYS A 615 2.91 -9.76 7.89
C LYS A 615 2.29 -8.55 7.18
N LEU A 616 2.91 -7.38 7.28
CA LEU A 616 2.40 -6.13 6.72
C LEU A 616 2.15 -6.21 5.22
N LYS A 617 3.14 -6.69 4.47
CA LYS A 617 3.08 -6.88 3.00
C LYS A 617 3.95 -8.06 2.62
N ILE A 618 3.80 -8.55 1.38
CA ILE A 618 4.58 -9.68 0.86
C ILE A 618 6.10 -9.40 0.93
N ASP A 619 6.50 -8.17 0.61
CA ASP A 619 7.88 -7.70 0.47
C ASP A 619 8.44 -6.96 1.69
N LYS A 620 7.64 -6.80 2.76
CA LYS A 620 8.04 -6.08 3.98
C LYS A 620 7.91 -6.95 5.22
N SER A 621 9.01 -7.11 5.93
CA SER A 621 9.03 -7.69 7.28
C SER A 621 8.48 -6.70 8.31
N GLU A 622 8.08 -7.21 9.47
CA GLU A 622 7.80 -6.35 10.61
C GLU A 622 9.09 -5.67 11.09
N PRO A 623 8.99 -4.42 11.62
CA PRO A 623 10.16 -3.74 12.17
C PRO A 623 10.85 -4.58 13.25
N GLU A 624 12.18 -4.64 13.19
CA GLU A 624 13.01 -5.48 14.06
C GLU A 624 12.80 -5.20 15.56
N TYR A 625 12.47 -3.93 15.91
CA TYR A 625 12.20 -3.55 17.29
C TYR A 625 10.97 -4.23 17.89
N ILE A 626 9.98 -4.64 17.06
CA ILE A 626 8.79 -5.34 17.56
C ILE A 626 9.18 -6.70 18.11
N TRP A 627 9.95 -7.47 17.37
CA TRP A 627 10.46 -8.77 17.80
C TRP A 627 11.33 -8.64 19.03
N ARG A 628 12.25 -7.68 19.04
CA ARG A 628 13.15 -7.45 20.19
C ARG A 628 12.38 -7.10 21.45
N ASP A 629 11.41 -6.19 21.40
CA ASP A 629 10.65 -5.78 22.57
C ASP A 629 9.78 -6.92 23.12
N ILE A 630 9.27 -7.81 22.25
CA ILE A 630 8.52 -9.02 22.62
C ILE A 630 9.44 -10.05 23.30
N GLU A 631 10.60 -10.35 22.68
CA GLU A 631 11.60 -11.26 23.26
C GLU A 631 12.12 -10.78 24.61
N ASP A 632 12.41 -9.48 24.74
CA ASP A 632 12.84 -8.87 25.98
C ASP A 632 11.76 -9.01 27.06
N CYS A 633 10.49 -8.78 26.71
CA CYS A 633 9.38 -8.93 27.65
C CYS A 633 9.22 -10.38 28.11
N TYR A 634 9.36 -11.32 27.18
CA TYR A 634 9.34 -12.74 27.50
C TYR A 634 10.46 -13.12 28.47
N LYS A 635 11.73 -12.74 28.19
CA LYS A 635 12.90 -12.98 29.06
C LYS A 635 12.76 -12.32 30.43
N ASN A 636 12.14 -11.14 30.50
CA ASN A 636 12.01 -10.36 31.72
C ASN A 636 10.97 -10.94 32.68
N TYR A 637 9.84 -11.42 32.16
CA TYR A 637 8.68 -11.80 33.01
C TYR A 637 8.42 -13.32 33.05
N ILE A 638 8.86 -14.08 32.03
CA ILE A 638 8.62 -15.51 31.89
C ILE A 638 9.95 -16.24 32.05
N ARG A 639 10.06 -17.23 32.91
CA ARG A 639 11.27 -18.04 33.08
C ARG A 639 11.38 -19.09 31.98
N LYS A 640 12.60 -19.35 31.51
CA LYS A 640 12.92 -20.45 30.58
C LYS A 640 12.61 -21.84 31.15
N GLU A 641 12.70 -21.97 32.47
CA GLU A 641 12.52 -23.23 33.19
C GLU A 641 11.04 -23.59 33.42
N ASP A 642 10.16 -22.58 33.40
CA ASP A 642 8.70 -22.76 33.39
C ASP A 642 8.14 -22.77 31.96
N GLU A 643 9.00 -22.83 30.93
CA GLU A 643 8.59 -23.06 29.55
C GLU A 643 7.93 -24.44 29.45
N GLU A 644 6.69 -24.53 29.86
CA GLU A 644 5.76 -25.27 29.07
C GLU A 644 5.91 -24.75 27.64
N LEU A 645 6.49 -25.59 26.76
CA LEU A 645 6.59 -25.42 25.31
C LEU A 645 5.45 -24.57 24.84
N SER A 646 5.73 -23.46 24.21
CA SER A 646 4.81 -22.39 23.87
C SER A 646 3.34 -22.83 23.86
N ARG A 647 2.54 -22.29 24.74
CA ARG A 647 1.15 -22.72 24.97
C ARG A 647 0.25 -22.52 23.74
N SER A 648 0.67 -21.67 22.81
CA SER A 648 -0.05 -21.43 21.57
C SER A 648 0.52 -22.25 20.42
N PHE A 649 -0.34 -22.65 19.48
CA PHE A 649 0.05 -23.33 18.25
C PHE A 649 1.06 -22.50 17.43
N ALA A 650 0.84 -21.17 17.34
CA ALA A 650 1.72 -20.26 16.64
C ALA A 650 3.09 -20.12 17.31
N GLY A 651 3.14 -20.08 18.62
CA GLY A 651 4.39 -20.03 19.40
C GLY A 651 5.19 -21.31 19.25
N LEU A 652 4.53 -22.46 19.36
CA LEU A 652 5.15 -23.78 19.14
C LEU A 652 5.72 -23.87 17.70
N LEU A 653 4.96 -23.43 16.69
CA LEU A 653 5.39 -23.40 15.30
C LEU A 653 6.63 -22.49 15.12
N SER A 654 6.71 -21.35 15.83
CA SER A 654 7.87 -20.48 15.83
C SER A 654 9.09 -21.14 16.47
N THR A 655 8.94 -21.75 17.62
CA THR A 655 10.02 -22.46 18.34
C THR A 655 10.59 -23.59 17.48
N LEU A 656 9.74 -24.43 16.92
CA LEU A 656 10.14 -25.57 16.08
C LEU A 656 10.80 -25.15 14.77
N SER A 657 10.44 -23.98 14.21
CA SER A 657 11.01 -23.48 12.96
C SER A 657 12.44 -22.94 13.11
N HIS A 658 12.84 -22.48 14.30
CA HIS A 658 14.19 -21.97 14.58
C HIS A 658 15.22 -23.09 14.88
N ILE A 659 14.79 -24.31 15.02
CA ILE A 659 15.67 -25.45 15.26
C ILE A 659 16.39 -25.82 13.94
N THR A 660 17.64 -25.36 13.77
CA THR A 660 18.43 -25.54 12.54
C THR A 660 19.22 -26.86 12.52
N ILE A 661 19.46 -27.29 11.33
CA ILE A 661 19.70 -28.56 10.66
C ILE A 661 20.72 -29.55 11.26
N SER A 662 21.68 -29.23 12.08
CA SER A 662 22.72 -30.24 12.39
C SER A 662 22.97 -30.59 13.86
N SER A 663 22.56 -29.76 14.80
CA SER A 663 22.78 -30.05 16.24
C SER A 663 21.51 -30.29 17.04
N ARG A 664 20.33 -30.23 16.43
CA ARG A 664 19.04 -30.06 17.14
C ARG A 664 17.88 -30.95 16.71
N VAL A 665 18.09 -31.95 15.84
CA VAL A 665 17.06 -32.99 15.60
C VAL A 665 16.73 -33.70 16.90
N SER A 666 17.73 -34.00 17.74
CA SER A 666 17.55 -34.62 19.05
C SER A 666 16.77 -33.73 20.03
N GLU A 667 16.91 -32.39 19.93
CA GLU A 667 16.11 -31.45 20.71
C GLU A 667 14.64 -31.45 20.25
N LEU A 668 14.40 -31.46 18.93
CA LEU A 668 13.05 -31.55 18.37
C LEU A 668 12.38 -32.87 18.71
N GLU A 669 13.10 -33.99 18.65
CA GLU A 669 12.63 -35.29 19.11
C GLU A 669 12.25 -35.28 20.59
N LYS A 670 13.07 -34.66 21.43
CA LYS A 670 12.82 -34.51 22.85
C LYS A 670 11.55 -33.68 23.12
N ILE A 671 11.39 -32.54 22.41
CA ILE A 671 10.21 -31.70 22.51
C ILE A 671 8.95 -32.48 22.08
N THR A 672 9.04 -33.22 20.98
CA THR A 672 7.94 -34.03 20.47
C THR A 672 7.52 -35.11 21.45
N GLU A 673 8.47 -35.77 22.13
CA GLU A 673 8.18 -36.76 23.19
C GLU A 673 7.54 -36.08 24.43
N GLN A 674 7.99 -34.93 24.85
CA GLN A 674 7.34 -34.16 25.93
C GLN A 674 5.88 -33.81 25.59
N LEU A 675 5.63 -33.39 24.34
CA LEU A 675 4.27 -33.09 23.88
C LEU A 675 3.39 -34.35 23.80
N ARG A 676 4.01 -35.52 23.51
CA ARG A 676 3.33 -36.81 23.57
C ARG A 676 2.87 -37.13 24.99
N GLU A 677 3.76 -36.97 25.98
CA GLU A 677 3.42 -37.18 27.40
C GLU A 677 2.31 -36.22 27.87
N ILE A 678 2.39 -34.94 27.50
CA ILE A 678 1.35 -33.94 27.80
C ILE A 678 0.02 -34.36 27.18
N HIS A 679 -0.02 -34.69 25.90
CA HIS A 679 -1.24 -35.13 25.21
C HIS A 679 -1.86 -36.40 25.86
N MET A 680 -1.04 -37.35 26.25
CA MET A 680 -1.53 -38.59 26.89
C MET A 680 -2.15 -38.31 28.27
N ASN A 681 -1.62 -37.32 29.01
CA ASN A 681 -2.09 -36.98 30.35
C ASN A 681 -3.31 -36.06 30.33
N SER A 682 -3.35 -35.04 29.45
CA SER A 682 -4.39 -34.00 29.46
C SER A 682 -5.57 -34.28 28.55
N GLN A 683 -5.33 -34.91 27.40
CA GLN A 683 -6.30 -35.21 26.33
C GLN A 683 -7.09 -33.98 25.84
N THR A 684 -6.56 -32.77 26.04
CA THR A 684 -7.19 -31.56 25.51
C THR A 684 -7.00 -31.45 23.97
N GLU A 685 -7.88 -30.70 23.30
CA GLU A 685 -7.78 -30.47 21.87
C GLU A 685 -6.49 -29.72 21.51
N SER A 686 -6.10 -28.72 22.32
CA SER A 686 -4.88 -27.94 22.12
C SER A 686 -3.60 -28.81 22.21
N ASP A 687 -3.52 -29.70 23.21
CA ASP A 687 -2.34 -30.56 23.37
C ASP A 687 -2.21 -31.57 22.25
N ALA A 688 -3.33 -32.10 21.77
CA ALA A 688 -3.35 -32.98 20.61
C ALA A 688 -2.89 -32.24 19.33
N GLN A 689 -3.35 -31.00 19.12
CA GLN A 689 -2.92 -30.17 17.99
C GLN A 689 -1.41 -29.89 18.05
N ASN A 690 -0.86 -29.56 19.21
CA ASN A 690 0.56 -29.31 19.38
C ASN A 690 1.40 -30.58 19.14
N TYR A 691 0.97 -31.74 19.61
CA TYR A 691 1.63 -33.02 19.34
C TYR A 691 1.63 -33.37 17.86
N ILE A 692 0.51 -33.20 17.16
CA ILE A 692 0.38 -33.42 15.72
C ILE A 692 1.29 -32.46 14.93
N LEU A 693 1.31 -31.19 15.32
CA LEU A 693 2.16 -30.18 14.71
C LEU A 693 3.65 -30.54 14.83
N ALA A 694 4.10 -30.93 16.04
CA ALA A 694 5.48 -31.32 16.27
C ALA A 694 5.90 -32.51 15.40
N ASN A 695 5.07 -33.56 15.30
CA ASN A 695 5.34 -34.71 14.44
C ASN A 695 5.35 -34.32 12.94
N THR A 696 4.45 -33.43 12.51
CA THR A 696 4.44 -32.93 11.12
C THR A 696 5.73 -32.21 10.77
N ILE A 697 6.30 -31.44 11.69
CA ILE A 697 7.58 -30.74 11.46
C ILE A 697 8.76 -31.71 11.58
N LEU A 698 8.73 -32.62 12.57
CA LEU A 698 9.77 -33.63 12.77
C LEU A 698 9.94 -34.53 11.56
N SER A 699 8.84 -34.94 10.91
CA SER A 699 8.84 -35.83 9.73
C SER A 699 9.69 -35.30 8.56
N GLN A 700 9.95 -34.00 8.50
CA GLN A 700 10.81 -33.40 7.48
C GLN A 700 12.31 -33.47 7.80
N LYS A 701 12.65 -33.80 9.04
CA LYS A 701 14.03 -33.76 9.56
C LYS A 701 14.51 -35.09 10.09
N SER A 702 13.62 -35.99 10.46
CA SER A 702 13.91 -37.31 11.05
C SER A 702 12.91 -38.34 10.62
N ALA A 703 13.38 -39.59 10.50
CA ALA A 703 12.51 -40.77 10.29
C ALA A 703 11.76 -41.19 11.57
N ASN A 704 12.08 -40.64 12.72
CA ASN A 704 11.53 -40.98 14.03
C ASN A 704 10.21 -40.25 14.33
N SER A 705 9.49 -39.72 13.32
CA SER A 705 8.15 -39.17 13.48
C SER A 705 7.08 -40.26 13.56
N GLU A 706 5.97 -39.95 14.19
CA GLU A 706 4.79 -40.84 14.18
C GLU A 706 4.29 -41.08 12.76
N ILE A 707 3.67 -42.24 12.56
CA ILE A 707 3.06 -42.61 11.29
C ILE A 707 1.81 -41.76 11.06
N LEU A 708 1.62 -41.31 9.82
CA LEU A 708 0.48 -40.48 9.40
C LEU A 708 -0.86 -41.02 9.90
N GLN A 709 -1.08 -42.36 9.88
CA GLN A 709 -2.32 -43.00 10.31
C GLN A 709 -2.64 -42.70 11.79
N VAL A 710 -1.63 -42.78 12.68
CA VAL A 710 -1.82 -42.49 14.13
C VAL A 710 -2.29 -41.06 14.35
N LEU A 711 -1.69 -40.11 13.66
CA LEU A 711 -2.06 -38.67 13.76
C LEU A 711 -3.46 -38.42 13.17
N GLN A 712 -3.80 -39.13 12.09
CA GLN A 712 -5.16 -39.10 11.52
C GLN A 712 -6.20 -39.66 12.49
N ASP A 713 -5.89 -40.76 13.17
CA ASP A 713 -6.79 -41.40 14.16
C ASP A 713 -7.05 -40.46 15.36
N ILE A 714 -6.01 -39.72 15.80
CA ILE A 714 -6.17 -38.69 16.86
C ILE A 714 -7.14 -37.58 16.39
N LEU A 715 -6.94 -37.04 15.19
CA LEU A 715 -7.84 -36.02 14.65
C LEU A 715 -9.25 -36.54 14.41
N GLN A 716 -9.41 -37.79 13.97
CA GLN A 716 -10.72 -38.40 13.74
C GLN A 716 -11.49 -38.54 15.06
N LYS A 717 -10.86 -39.00 16.13
CA LYS A 717 -11.45 -39.05 17.47
C LYS A 717 -11.87 -37.69 18.00
N LEU A 718 -11.04 -36.66 17.71
CA LEU A 718 -11.41 -35.27 18.05
C LEU A 718 -12.60 -34.79 17.22
N TRP A 719 -12.64 -35.12 15.91
CA TRP A 719 -13.74 -34.77 15.03
C TRP A 719 -15.09 -35.31 15.49
N GLU A 720 -15.12 -36.51 16.00
CA GLU A 720 -16.33 -37.21 16.49
C GLU A 720 -16.91 -36.61 17.79
N ARG A 721 -16.10 -35.80 18.54
CA ARG A 721 -16.56 -35.04 19.71
C ARG A 721 -17.37 -33.83 19.27
N GLN A 722 -18.51 -33.86 18.75
CA GLN A 722 -19.52 -32.89 18.33
C GLN A 722 -19.33 -31.40 18.78
N ASP A 723 -18.11 -30.87 18.84
CA ASP A 723 -17.87 -29.46 19.13
C ASP A 723 -18.00 -28.63 17.85
N ARG A 724 -18.92 -27.65 17.86
CA ARG A 724 -19.20 -26.80 16.71
C ARG A 724 -18.27 -25.59 16.59
N ASN A 725 -17.47 -25.28 17.61
CA ASN A 725 -16.64 -24.08 17.69
C ASN A 725 -15.14 -24.35 17.66
N ARG A 726 -14.68 -25.19 16.75
CA ARG A 726 -13.28 -25.54 16.59
C ARG A 726 -12.42 -24.40 16.08
N SER A 727 -11.14 -24.42 16.45
CA SER A 727 -10.16 -23.42 16.04
C SER A 727 -9.78 -23.56 14.55
N PRO A 728 -9.31 -22.49 13.90
CA PRO A 728 -8.75 -22.57 12.55
C PRO A 728 -7.55 -23.54 12.45
N GLU A 729 -6.76 -23.65 13.52
CA GLU A 729 -5.62 -24.60 13.64
C GLU A 729 -6.07 -26.04 13.53
N PHE A 730 -7.17 -26.40 14.15
CA PHE A 730 -7.76 -27.72 14.03
C PHE A 730 -8.08 -28.06 12.58
N TYR A 731 -8.80 -27.17 11.90
CA TYR A 731 -9.14 -27.37 10.49
C TYR A 731 -7.90 -27.36 9.58
N LEU A 732 -6.88 -26.56 9.91
CA LEU A 732 -5.60 -26.60 9.22
C LEU A 732 -4.97 -27.99 9.26
N LEU A 733 -4.86 -28.58 10.45
CA LEU A 733 -4.32 -29.93 10.62
C LEU A 733 -5.17 -30.98 9.89
N VAL A 734 -6.49 -30.85 9.94
CA VAL A 734 -7.39 -31.74 9.19
C VAL A 734 -7.13 -31.65 7.69
N LEU A 735 -6.97 -30.46 7.13
CA LEU A 735 -6.65 -30.27 5.71
C LEU A 735 -5.28 -30.82 5.37
N LEU A 736 -4.26 -30.58 6.20
CA LEU A 736 -2.90 -31.09 5.98
C LEU A 736 -2.81 -32.61 5.98
N LEU A 737 -3.42 -33.26 6.95
CA LEU A 737 -3.31 -34.72 7.12
C LEU A 737 -4.29 -35.50 6.25
N PHE A 738 -5.45 -34.96 5.92
CA PHE A 738 -6.46 -35.59 5.08
C PHE A 738 -6.56 -34.95 3.68
N TRP A 739 -5.53 -34.26 3.22
CA TRP A 739 -5.49 -33.75 1.84
C TRP A 739 -5.56 -34.97 0.89
N PRO A 740 -6.46 -34.99 -0.08
CA PRO A 740 -6.76 -36.21 -0.84
C PRO A 740 -5.54 -36.67 -1.65
N ASP A 741 -5.11 -37.88 -1.37
CA ASP A 741 -4.28 -38.70 -2.25
C ASP A 741 -5.21 -39.44 -3.18
N GLY A 742 -5.20 -39.19 -4.46
CA GLY A 742 -6.01 -39.62 -5.59
C GLY A 742 -6.88 -40.88 -5.56
N GLU A 743 -6.87 -41.71 -4.52
CA GLU A 743 -7.51 -43.01 -4.52
C GLU A 743 -8.45 -43.36 -3.34
N LYS A 744 -8.53 -42.57 -2.29
CA LYS A 744 -9.40 -42.95 -1.13
C LYS A 744 -10.53 -41.95 -0.88
N LYS A 745 -11.77 -42.41 -1.05
CA LYS A 745 -12.98 -41.70 -0.64
C LYS A 745 -13.05 -41.62 0.90
N THR A 746 -12.75 -40.49 1.51
CA THR A 746 -13.16 -40.18 2.88
C THR A 746 -14.55 -39.55 2.86
N GLY A 747 -15.44 -39.99 3.74
CA GLY A 747 -16.89 -39.70 3.71
C GLY A 747 -17.33 -38.28 3.92
N ASN A 748 -16.39 -37.29 4.05
CA ASN A 748 -16.67 -35.85 4.09
C ASN A 748 -15.90 -35.16 2.96
N THR A 749 -16.61 -34.43 2.11
CA THR A 749 -15.99 -33.70 0.99
C THR A 749 -14.97 -32.71 1.50
N PRO A 750 -13.74 -32.65 0.93
CA PRO A 750 -12.69 -31.71 1.34
C PRO A 750 -13.14 -30.22 1.28
N ASP A 751 -14.05 -29.91 0.37
CA ASP A 751 -14.59 -28.54 0.20
C ASP A 751 -15.34 -28.05 1.44
N LEU A 752 -16.12 -28.91 2.11
CA LEU A 752 -16.79 -28.56 3.37
C LEU A 752 -15.78 -28.24 4.49
N LYS A 753 -14.66 -28.94 4.56
CA LYS A 753 -13.58 -28.69 5.54
C LYS A 753 -12.94 -27.33 5.33
N VAL A 754 -12.74 -26.92 4.08
CA VAL A 754 -12.26 -25.58 3.71
C VAL A 754 -13.27 -24.48 4.12
N GLN A 755 -14.56 -24.71 3.91
CA GLN A 755 -15.60 -23.78 4.32
C GLN A 755 -15.66 -23.61 5.86
N TYR A 756 -15.58 -24.70 6.62
CA TYR A 756 -15.53 -24.64 8.09
C TYR A 756 -14.27 -23.90 8.59
N MET A 757 -13.12 -24.13 7.97
CA MET A 757 -11.90 -23.40 8.30
C MET A 757 -12.05 -21.90 8.07
N ARG A 758 -12.59 -21.49 6.92
CA ARG A 758 -12.85 -20.09 6.61
C ARG A 758 -13.82 -19.45 7.60
N GLN A 759 -14.92 -20.14 7.95
CA GLN A 759 -15.87 -19.65 8.96
C GLN A 759 -15.22 -19.51 10.34
N SER A 760 -14.39 -20.46 10.73
CA SER A 760 -13.64 -20.39 11.97
C SER A 760 -12.65 -19.23 12.00
N TYR A 761 -11.90 -19.03 10.90
CA TYR A 761 -11.00 -17.89 10.73
C TYR A 761 -11.74 -16.55 10.81
N GLU A 762 -12.90 -16.40 10.14
CA GLU A 762 -13.70 -15.15 10.17
C GLU A 762 -14.13 -14.80 11.61
N ARG A 763 -14.45 -15.80 12.43
CA ARG A 763 -14.83 -15.59 13.85
C ARG A 763 -13.63 -15.24 14.73
N THR A 764 -12.46 -15.88 14.50
CA THR A 764 -11.34 -15.85 15.43
C THR A 764 -10.30 -14.79 15.08
N TYR A 765 -9.93 -14.70 13.81
CA TYR A 765 -8.74 -13.93 13.39
C TYR A 765 -9.00 -12.80 12.41
N HIS A 766 -10.12 -12.81 11.68
CA HIS A 766 -10.37 -11.83 10.60
C HIS A 766 -10.20 -10.39 11.07
N LYS A 767 -10.73 -10.05 12.24
CA LYS A 767 -10.64 -8.72 12.82
C LYS A 767 -9.21 -8.24 12.99
N TYR A 768 -8.32 -9.11 13.46
CA TYR A 768 -6.92 -8.77 13.76
C TYR A 768 -6.02 -8.82 12.55
N LEU A 769 -6.27 -9.77 11.61
CA LEU A 769 -5.42 -10.06 10.47
C LEU A 769 -5.94 -9.47 9.14
N ARG A 770 -7.06 -8.76 9.16
CA ARG A 770 -7.62 -8.11 7.96
C ARG A 770 -6.61 -7.14 7.35
N PHE A 771 -6.56 -7.09 6.02
CA PHE A 771 -5.64 -6.26 5.23
C PHE A 771 -4.14 -6.54 5.47
N ARG A 772 -3.83 -7.65 6.13
CA ARG A 772 -2.47 -8.16 6.25
C ARG A 772 -2.26 -9.34 5.31
N TYR A 773 -1.02 -9.54 4.89
CA TYR A 773 -0.63 -10.72 4.12
C TYR A 773 -0.60 -11.94 5.05
N LEU A 774 -1.42 -12.97 4.75
CA LEU A 774 -1.40 -14.23 5.48
C LEU A 774 -0.23 -15.09 5.02
N VAL A 775 0.62 -15.47 5.95
CA VAL A 775 1.83 -16.26 5.67
C VAL A 775 1.43 -17.73 5.43
N PRO A 776 1.95 -18.39 4.38
CA PRO A 776 1.79 -19.84 4.23
C PRO A 776 2.59 -20.55 5.33
N LEU A 777 1.92 -21.42 6.07
CA LEU A 777 2.53 -22.20 7.16
C LEU A 777 3.15 -23.49 6.62
N PHE A 778 2.50 -24.10 5.63
CA PHE A 778 2.96 -25.31 4.95
C PHE A 778 2.73 -25.19 3.45
N PHE A 779 3.52 -25.91 2.67
CA PHE A 779 3.32 -26.15 1.24
C PHE A 779 3.22 -27.64 0.96
N LEU A 780 2.56 -27.99 -0.15
CA LEU A 780 2.54 -29.35 -0.65
C LEU A 780 3.83 -29.60 -1.46
N GLY A 781 4.62 -30.58 -1.05
CA GLY A 781 5.87 -31.00 -1.68
C GLY A 781 5.77 -32.35 -2.37
N ASN A 782 6.87 -32.70 -3.06
CA ASN A 782 7.05 -33.99 -3.73
C ASN A 782 7.41 -35.06 -2.69
N GLY A 783 6.46 -35.76 -2.13
CA GLY A 783 6.71 -36.82 -1.16
C GLY A 783 5.46 -37.60 -0.81
N GLY A 784 5.61 -38.68 -0.04
CA GLY A 784 4.52 -39.46 0.50
C GLY A 784 4.31 -39.21 2.00
N GLY A 785 3.10 -39.44 2.50
CA GLY A 785 2.79 -39.33 3.92
C GLY A 785 3.02 -37.92 4.45
N LEU A 786 3.64 -37.79 5.64
CA LEU A 786 3.93 -36.50 6.27
C LEU A 786 5.06 -35.74 5.55
N GLN A 787 5.96 -36.42 4.84
CA GLN A 787 7.08 -35.78 4.15
C GLN A 787 6.65 -34.85 2.99
N ARG A 788 5.41 -35.02 2.51
CA ARG A 788 4.83 -34.12 1.52
C ARG A 788 4.51 -32.69 2.07
N LEU A 789 4.47 -32.50 3.39
CA LEU A 789 4.10 -31.25 4.01
C LEU A 789 5.35 -30.42 4.32
N VAL A 790 5.76 -29.55 3.41
CA VAL A 790 6.95 -28.71 3.55
C VAL A 790 6.64 -27.50 4.40
N HIS A 791 7.24 -27.44 5.62
CA HIS A 791 7.17 -26.25 6.47
C HIS A 791 8.25 -25.25 6.07
N GLN A 792 7.85 -24.02 5.73
CA GLN A 792 8.79 -22.95 5.38
C GLN A 792 9.29 -22.23 6.64
N THR A 793 10.61 -22.31 6.86
CA THR A 793 11.30 -21.65 7.98
C THR A 793 11.86 -20.27 7.64
N LYS A 794 11.95 -19.93 6.35
CA LYS A 794 12.45 -18.63 5.88
C LYS A 794 11.36 -17.86 5.14
N ASP A 795 11.32 -16.55 5.33
CA ASP A 795 10.54 -15.59 4.52
C ASP A 795 11.06 -15.58 3.06
N THR A 796 10.83 -16.68 2.35
CA THR A 796 11.17 -16.73 0.93
C THR A 796 10.08 -15.98 0.16
N ASN A 797 10.48 -14.90 -0.48
CA ASN A 797 9.69 -14.26 -1.52
C ASN A 797 9.49 -15.28 -2.64
N LEU A 798 8.34 -15.95 -2.65
CA LEU A 798 7.94 -16.94 -3.68
C LEU A 798 7.82 -16.34 -5.10
N HIS A 799 8.26 -15.09 -5.27
CA HIS A 799 8.43 -14.46 -6.57
C HIS A 799 9.77 -14.81 -7.25
N VAL A 800 10.71 -15.41 -6.52
CA VAL A 800 12.01 -15.82 -7.07
C VAL A 800 11.92 -17.32 -7.39
N GLU A 801 12.10 -17.68 -8.63
CA GLU A 801 12.06 -19.05 -9.16
C GLU A 801 13.08 -20.01 -8.51
N GLU A 802 14.01 -19.49 -7.71
CA GLU A 802 15.12 -20.22 -7.10
C GLU A 802 14.77 -21.01 -5.82
N THR A 803 13.55 -20.89 -5.26
CA THR A 803 13.19 -21.53 -3.98
C THR A 803 12.09 -22.60 -4.08
N THR A 804 11.85 -23.14 -5.27
CA THR A 804 10.79 -24.11 -5.51
C THR A 804 11.27 -25.58 -5.47
N GLU A 805 12.53 -25.83 -5.12
CA GLU A 805 13.04 -27.19 -4.95
C GLU A 805 12.22 -27.93 -3.89
N GLY A 806 11.69 -29.10 -4.26
CA GLY A 806 10.89 -29.96 -3.40
C GLY A 806 9.39 -29.64 -3.33
N LEU A 807 8.90 -28.56 -3.95
CA LEU A 807 7.46 -28.24 -4.01
C LEU A 807 6.79 -28.94 -5.22
N GLN A 808 5.57 -29.43 -4.99
CA GLN A 808 4.75 -30.03 -6.03
C GLN A 808 3.82 -28.99 -6.67
N ARG A 809 3.81 -28.93 -8.01
CA ARG A 809 2.74 -28.23 -8.73
C ARG A 809 1.53 -29.14 -8.87
N ILE A 810 0.35 -28.57 -8.64
CA ILE A 810 -0.91 -29.29 -8.84
C ILE A 810 -1.71 -28.63 -9.94
N GLU A 811 -2.47 -29.45 -10.64
CA GLU A 811 -3.41 -29.00 -11.67
C GLU A 811 -4.68 -28.42 -11.02
N GLY A 812 -5.24 -27.44 -11.68
CA GLY A 812 -6.47 -26.81 -11.26
C GLY A 812 -7.23 -26.18 -12.42
N GLU A 813 -8.38 -25.69 -12.11
CA GLU A 813 -9.25 -25.00 -13.06
C GLU A 813 -9.77 -23.70 -12.44
N ILE A 814 -9.85 -22.66 -13.25
CA ILE A 814 -10.52 -21.42 -12.89
C ILE A 814 -11.93 -21.46 -13.44
N ARG A 815 -12.93 -21.28 -12.56
CA ARG A 815 -14.35 -21.11 -12.89
C ARG A 815 -14.95 -19.98 -12.08
N ASN A 816 -15.66 -19.07 -12.72
CA ASN A 816 -16.35 -17.96 -12.05
C ASN A 816 -15.41 -17.20 -11.09
N HIS A 817 -14.21 -16.86 -11.55
CA HIS A 817 -13.16 -16.16 -10.77
C HIS A 817 -12.70 -16.90 -9.49
N LYS A 818 -12.93 -18.19 -9.40
CA LYS A 818 -12.46 -19.08 -8.33
C LYS A 818 -11.49 -20.11 -8.89
N VAL A 819 -10.49 -20.47 -8.09
CA VAL A 819 -9.54 -21.52 -8.40
C VAL A 819 -9.99 -22.81 -7.74
N PHE A 820 -10.04 -23.89 -8.48
CA PHE A 820 -10.33 -25.23 -7.97
C PHE A 820 -9.11 -26.13 -8.21
N ALA A 821 -8.58 -26.72 -7.16
CA ALA A 821 -7.59 -27.77 -7.26
C ALA A 821 -8.29 -29.04 -7.76
N LEU A 822 -7.74 -29.66 -8.81
CA LEU A 822 -8.24 -30.92 -9.36
C LEU A 822 -7.44 -32.07 -8.77
N ARG A 823 -8.10 -33.02 -8.09
CA ARG A 823 -7.48 -34.22 -7.57
C ARG A 823 -8.44 -35.40 -7.74
N GLY A 824 -8.23 -36.20 -8.78
CA GLY A 824 -9.15 -37.26 -9.14
C GLY A 824 -10.56 -36.74 -9.46
N GLN A 825 -11.56 -37.13 -8.70
CA GLN A 825 -12.94 -36.66 -8.83
C GLN A 825 -13.28 -35.47 -7.90
N ASP A 826 -12.37 -35.13 -6.97
CA ASP A 826 -12.60 -34.05 -5.99
C ASP A 826 -12.15 -32.69 -6.57
N GLN A 827 -12.99 -31.68 -6.34
CA GLN A 827 -12.71 -30.29 -6.68
C GLN A 827 -12.72 -29.47 -5.39
N ILE A 828 -11.58 -28.87 -5.05
CA ILE A 828 -11.40 -28.14 -3.81
C ILE A 828 -11.19 -26.67 -4.13
N GLU A 829 -12.03 -25.79 -3.60
CA GLU A 829 -11.88 -24.34 -3.77
C GLU A 829 -10.64 -23.84 -3.01
N VAL A 830 -9.71 -23.25 -3.76
CA VAL A 830 -8.45 -22.68 -3.27
C VAL A 830 -8.45 -21.17 -3.49
N SER A 831 -8.04 -20.40 -2.49
CA SER A 831 -7.93 -18.94 -2.64
C SER A 831 -6.71 -18.60 -3.52
N PRO A 832 -6.82 -17.73 -4.54
CA PRO A 832 -5.65 -17.28 -5.27
C PRO A 832 -4.80 -16.35 -4.40
N HIS A 833 -3.49 -16.53 -4.41
CA HIS A 833 -2.55 -15.60 -3.75
C HIS A 833 -2.66 -14.18 -4.33
N ASN A 834 -2.75 -14.06 -5.66
CA ASN A 834 -3.05 -12.80 -6.33
C ASN A 834 -4.45 -12.88 -6.98
N PRO A 835 -5.48 -12.30 -6.36
CA PRO A 835 -6.84 -12.35 -6.91
C PRO A 835 -6.98 -11.74 -8.31
N ALA A 836 -6.09 -10.81 -8.69
CA ALA A 836 -6.10 -10.19 -10.02
C ALA A 836 -5.62 -11.12 -11.15
N SER A 837 -4.96 -12.25 -10.81
CA SER A 837 -4.53 -13.25 -11.80
C SER A 837 -5.62 -14.23 -12.22
N VAL A 838 -6.81 -14.15 -11.62
CA VAL A 838 -7.89 -15.13 -11.75
C VAL A 838 -9.15 -14.46 -12.28
N TYR A 839 -9.28 -14.36 -13.61
CA TYR A 839 -10.50 -13.79 -14.20
C TYR A 839 -10.95 -14.45 -15.50
N ASN A 840 -10.20 -15.40 -16.03
CA ASN A 840 -10.61 -16.22 -17.16
C ASN A 840 -10.88 -17.66 -16.76
N THR A 841 -11.85 -18.32 -17.37
CA THR A 841 -12.05 -19.76 -17.23
C THR A 841 -10.98 -20.49 -18.02
N ASP A 842 -10.07 -21.19 -17.35
CA ASP A 842 -8.98 -21.95 -18.00
C ASP A 842 -8.40 -23.04 -17.06
N LEU A 843 -7.65 -23.97 -17.64
CA LEU A 843 -6.81 -24.90 -16.89
C LEU A 843 -5.54 -24.20 -16.42
N VAL A 844 -5.19 -24.43 -15.17
CA VAL A 844 -4.04 -23.80 -14.51
C VAL A 844 -3.21 -24.80 -13.74
N SER A 845 -1.95 -24.48 -13.46
CA SER A 845 -1.12 -25.17 -12.50
C SER A 845 -0.57 -24.18 -11.48
N PHE A 846 -0.40 -24.61 -10.24
CA PHE A 846 0.05 -23.74 -9.14
C PHE A 846 0.70 -24.55 -8.02
N TYR A 847 1.44 -23.86 -7.14
CA TYR A 847 1.88 -24.43 -5.87
C TYR A 847 0.81 -24.22 -4.80
N LEU A 848 0.48 -25.29 -4.08
CA LEU A 848 -0.51 -25.25 -3.01
C LEU A 848 0.16 -24.97 -1.68
N GLY A 849 -0.19 -23.80 -1.09
CA GLY A 849 0.17 -23.44 0.27
C GLY A 849 -1.03 -23.45 1.19
N PHE A 850 -0.80 -23.62 2.49
CA PHE A 850 -1.82 -23.62 3.53
C PHE A 850 -1.56 -22.49 4.51
N THR A 851 -2.48 -21.53 4.56
CA THR A 851 -2.50 -20.43 5.53
C THR A 851 -3.50 -20.75 6.64
N ILE A 852 -3.51 -19.93 7.69
CA ILE A 852 -4.51 -20.08 8.77
C ILE A 852 -5.97 -19.86 8.30
N ARG A 853 -6.20 -19.28 7.12
CA ARG A 853 -7.52 -19.10 6.49
C ARG A 853 -7.91 -20.24 5.55
N GLY A 854 -6.95 -21.07 5.16
CA GLY A 854 -7.19 -22.19 4.26
C GLY A 854 -6.17 -22.30 3.12
N PRO A 855 -6.42 -23.16 2.14
CA PRO A 855 -5.52 -23.41 1.04
C PRO A 855 -5.45 -22.23 0.07
N VAL A 856 -4.23 -21.96 -0.45
CA VAL A 856 -3.92 -20.82 -1.32
C VAL A 856 -3.07 -21.28 -2.50
N ALA A 857 -3.46 -20.84 -3.72
CA ALA A 857 -2.75 -21.09 -4.95
C ALA A 857 -1.67 -20.02 -5.20
N TYR A 858 -0.41 -20.43 -5.22
CA TYR A 858 0.74 -19.58 -5.49
C TYR A 858 1.29 -19.80 -6.89
N ASN A 859 1.78 -18.75 -7.52
CA ASN A 859 2.40 -18.79 -8.84
C ASN A 859 1.53 -19.54 -9.87
N ILE A 860 0.28 -19.05 -10.05
CA ILE A 860 -0.71 -19.62 -10.98
C ILE A 860 -0.23 -19.41 -12.41
N ARG A 861 -0.17 -20.50 -13.18
CA ARG A 861 0.18 -20.53 -14.60
C ARG A 861 -0.97 -21.09 -15.43
N TYR A 862 -1.24 -20.45 -16.56
CA TYR A 862 -2.28 -20.86 -17.52
C TYR A 862 -1.70 -21.91 -18.47
N VAL A 863 -1.98 -23.17 -18.20
CA VAL A 863 -1.37 -24.34 -18.86
C VAL A 863 -1.80 -24.47 -20.35
N LYS A 864 -3.05 -24.15 -20.64
CA LYS A 864 -3.60 -24.26 -22.00
C LYS A 864 -2.94 -23.31 -23.00
N LYS A 865 -2.59 -22.09 -22.58
CA LYS A 865 -1.91 -21.11 -23.44
C LYS A 865 -0.47 -21.50 -23.74
N SER A 866 0.26 -21.99 -22.75
CA SER A 866 1.63 -22.50 -22.92
C SER A 866 1.65 -23.68 -23.89
N ALA A 867 0.74 -24.64 -23.70
CA ALA A 867 0.62 -25.79 -24.59
C ALA A 867 0.23 -25.38 -26.03
N GLN A 868 -0.73 -24.47 -26.19
CA GLN A 868 -1.11 -23.95 -27.51
C GLN A 868 0.07 -23.23 -28.21
N PHE A 869 0.87 -22.48 -27.45
CA PHE A 869 2.07 -21.84 -27.99
C PHE A 869 3.09 -22.86 -28.48
N VAL A 870 3.38 -23.86 -27.65
CA VAL A 870 4.29 -24.97 -27.99
C VAL A 870 3.83 -25.71 -29.24
N ASP A 871 2.54 -26.02 -29.34
CA ASP A 871 1.97 -26.71 -30.49
C ASP A 871 2.00 -25.84 -31.77
N LYS A 872 1.61 -24.57 -31.66
CA LYS A 872 1.60 -23.61 -32.77
C LYS A 872 2.98 -23.38 -33.36
N HIS A 873 4.00 -23.30 -32.52
CA HIS A 873 5.36 -22.97 -32.95
C HIS A 873 6.30 -24.19 -33.05
N LYS A 874 5.76 -25.41 -33.00
CA LYS A 874 6.51 -26.69 -33.00
C LYS A 874 7.66 -26.70 -34.01
N LYS A 875 7.40 -26.48 -35.28
CA LYS A 875 8.40 -26.53 -36.36
C LYS A 875 9.56 -25.54 -36.14
N ARG A 876 9.22 -24.31 -35.73
CA ARG A 876 10.24 -23.26 -35.51
C ARG A 876 11.07 -23.52 -34.26
N ILE A 877 10.45 -24.05 -33.18
CA ILE A 877 11.16 -24.40 -31.96
C ILE A 877 12.13 -25.54 -32.23
N ILE A 878 11.72 -26.63 -32.92
CA ILE A 878 12.60 -27.74 -33.29
C ILE A 878 13.81 -27.26 -34.08
N GLN A 879 13.60 -26.36 -35.04
CA GLN A 879 14.67 -25.89 -35.92
C GLN A 879 15.64 -24.89 -35.34
N ARG A 880 15.21 -24.15 -34.28
CA ARG A 880 15.95 -22.98 -33.80
C ARG A 880 16.43 -23.06 -32.36
N ALA A 881 15.99 -24.07 -31.59
CA ALA A 881 16.45 -24.23 -30.23
C ALA A 881 17.92 -24.72 -30.21
N GLU A 882 18.77 -23.98 -29.48
CA GLU A 882 20.22 -24.24 -29.39
C GLU A 882 20.59 -24.94 -28.09
N LYS A 883 19.97 -24.56 -26.95
CA LYS A 883 20.30 -25.07 -25.61
C LYS A 883 19.45 -26.27 -25.24
N VAL A 884 19.36 -27.24 -26.15
CA VAL A 884 18.43 -28.38 -26.06
C VAL A 884 18.69 -29.27 -24.86
N ASP A 885 19.96 -29.51 -24.51
CA ASP A 885 20.33 -30.40 -23.39
C ASP A 885 19.85 -29.84 -22.04
N PHE A 886 19.97 -28.52 -21.84
CA PHE A 886 19.42 -27.85 -20.63
C PHE A 886 17.89 -27.95 -20.55
N ILE A 887 17.20 -27.87 -21.69
CA ILE A 887 15.74 -28.03 -21.77
C ILE A 887 15.33 -29.47 -21.39
N ILE A 888 16.08 -30.45 -21.87
CA ILE A 888 15.82 -31.87 -21.56
C ILE A 888 16.08 -32.16 -20.08
N ASP A 889 17.15 -31.58 -19.50
CA ASP A 889 17.45 -31.68 -18.09
C ASP A 889 16.36 -31.08 -17.19
N ASP A 890 15.84 -29.92 -17.55
CA ASP A 890 14.72 -29.29 -16.82
C ASP A 890 13.46 -30.18 -16.85
N LEU A 891 13.26 -30.97 -17.90
CA LEU A 891 12.13 -31.90 -18.06
C LEU A 891 12.36 -33.30 -17.44
N ARG A 892 13.58 -33.60 -17.02
CA ARG A 892 13.96 -34.92 -16.48
C ARG A 892 13.04 -35.44 -15.38
N PRO A 893 12.49 -34.62 -14.45
CA PRO A 893 11.56 -35.10 -13.43
C PRO A 893 10.21 -35.60 -13.98
N LEU A 894 9.83 -35.18 -15.19
CA LEU A 894 8.54 -35.51 -15.83
C LEU A 894 8.65 -36.57 -16.93
N ILE A 895 9.88 -36.87 -17.38
CA ILE A 895 10.14 -37.91 -18.36
C ILE A 895 10.87 -39.09 -17.69
N GLY A 896 10.44 -40.32 -17.99
CA GLY A 896 11.04 -41.53 -17.43
C GLY A 896 12.53 -41.64 -17.79
N THR A 897 13.33 -42.32 -16.95
CA THR A 897 14.79 -42.50 -17.13
C THR A 897 15.14 -43.12 -18.49
N GLU A 898 14.34 -44.03 -18.98
CA GLU A 898 14.51 -44.67 -20.30
C GLU A 898 14.28 -43.69 -21.45
N GLN A 899 13.22 -42.84 -21.37
CA GLN A 899 12.93 -41.80 -22.36
C GLN A 899 14.01 -40.75 -22.37
N TYR A 900 14.48 -40.33 -21.19
CA TYR A 900 15.59 -39.35 -21.07
C TYR A 900 16.86 -39.89 -21.76
N SER A 901 17.26 -41.13 -21.49
CA SER A 901 18.43 -41.76 -22.11
C SER A 901 18.27 -41.86 -23.64
N THR A 902 17.08 -42.15 -24.12
CA THR A 902 16.77 -42.25 -25.55
C THR A 902 16.85 -40.92 -26.26
N ILE A 903 16.48 -39.80 -25.59
CA ILE A 903 16.57 -38.45 -26.16
C ILE A 903 18.01 -37.99 -26.19
N ILE A 904 18.73 -38.11 -25.10
CA ILE A 904 20.16 -37.69 -24.99
C ILE A 904 21.06 -38.46 -25.98
N ALA A 905 20.74 -39.70 -26.28
CA ALA A 905 21.49 -40.50 -27.26
C ALA A 905 21.33 -40.04 -28.72
N ALA A 906 20.45 -39.10 -29.02
CA ALA A 906 20.28 -38.55 -30.37
C ALA A 906 21.47 -37.64 -30.76
N SER A 907 21.84 -37.69 -32.05
CA SER A 907 23.06 -37.08 -32.55
C SER A 907 22.99 -35.55 -32.76
N THR A 908 21.78 -35.05 -33.00
CA THR A 908 21.57 -33.63 -33.29
C THR A 908 20.49 -32.99 -32.39
N ASN A 909 20.59 -31.70 -32.18
CA ASN A 909 19.58 -30.93 -31.41
C ASN A 909 18.16 -31.09 -32.01
N ASN A 910 18.05 -31.11 -33.32
CA ASN A 910 16.77 -31.32 -34.00
C ASN A 910 16.17 -32.70 -33.70
N GLU A 911 16.96 -33.78 -33.80
CA GLU A 911 16.51 -35.13 -33.43
C GLU A 911 16.13 -35.24 -31.96
N LYS A 912 16.90 -34.60 -31.06
CA LYS A 912 16.58 -34.56 -29.62
C LYS A 912 15.24 -33.89 -29.41
N MET A 913 15.01 -32.73 -30.06
CA MET A 913 13.76 -31.99 -29.98
C MET A 913 12.57 -32.71 -30.59
N GLU A 914 12.74 -33.46 -31.72
CA GLU A 914 11.68 -34.25 -32.32
C GLU A 914 11.25 -35.39 -31.39
N LYS A 915 12.21 -36.09 -30.78
CA LYS A 915 11.93 -37.12 -29.77
C LYS A 915 11.25 -36.53 -28.54
N LEU A 916 11.71 -35.38 -28.08
CA LEU A 916 11.08 -34.65 -26.97
C LEU A 916 9.63 -34.32 -27.29
N TYR A 917 9.34 -33.77 -28.46
CA TYR A 917 7.99 -33.46 -28.90
C TYR A 917 7.06 -34.67 -29.01
N SER A 918 7.58 -35.86 -29.23
CA SER A 918 6.75 -37.09 -29.20
C SER A 918 6.22 -37.38 -27.79
N ILE A 919 6.99 -37.00 -26.77
CA ILE A 919 6.63 -37.17 -25.35
C ILE A 919 5.71 -36.05 -24.87
N LEU A 920 5.89 -34.83 -25.39
CA LEU A 920 5.05 -33.67 -25.04
C LEU A 920 3.56 -33.89 -25.35
N SER A 921 3.23 -34.84 -26.22
CA SER A 921 1.84 -35.22 -26.49
C SER A 921 1.13 -35.86 -25.29
N ALA A 922 1.85 -36.27 -24.23
CA ALA A 922 1.29 -36.94 -23.06
C ALA A 922 0.42 -36.04 -22.14
N GLY A 923 0.55 -34.69 -22.23
CA GLY A 923 -0.31 -33.81 -21.43
C GLY A 923 0.04 -32.33 -21.46
N TYR A 924 -0.82 -31.56 -20.84
CA TYR A 924 -0.64 -30.08 -20.76
C TYR A 924 0.50 -29.69 -19.80
N GLU A 925 0.70 -30.40 -18.69
CA GLU A 925 1.71 -30.10 -17.68
C GLU A 925 3.13 -30.19 -18.24
N ILE A 926 3.43 -31.26 -18.98
CA ILE A 926 4.74 -31.43 -19.60
C ILE A 926 5.00 -30.35 -20.68
N LYS A 927 3.97 -29.93 -21.42
CA LYS A 927 4.08 -28.81 -22.39
C LYS A 927 4.29 -27.48 -21.68
N ASP A 928 3.67 -27.26 -20.52
CA ASP A 928 3.89 -26.02 -19.74
C ASP A 928 5.31 -25.99 -19.19
N THR A 929 5.79 -27.08 -18.60
CA THR A 929 7.17 -27.18 -18.10
C THR A 929 8.18 -26.97 -19.25
N PHE A 930 7.92 -27.54 -20.41
CA PHE A 930 8.72 -27.31 -21.61
C PHE A 930 8.72 -25.84 -22.03
N TYR A 931 7.57 -25.18 -22.04
CA TYR A 931 7.45 -23.76 -22.33
C TYR A 931 8.24 -22.89 -21.33
N GLN A 932 8.20 -23.23 -20.04
CA GLN A 932 8.96 -22.52 -19.01
C GLN A 932 10.48 -22.72 -19.17
N SER A 933 10.91 -23.95 -19.52
CA SER A 933 12.31 -24.24 -19.83
C SER A 933 12.78 -23.46 -21.06
N LEU A 934 11.94 -23.34 -22.09
CA LEU A 934 12.23 -22.49 -23.25
C LEU A 934 12.35 -21.01 -22.86
N LEU A 935 11.47 -20.49 -22.00
CA LEU A 935 11.57 -19.11 -21.49
C LEU A 935 12.85 -18.86 -20.69
N LYS A 936 13.32 -19.87 -19.94
CA LYS A 936 14.55 -19.81 -19.15
C LYS A 936 15.80 -19.86 -20.02
N ASN A 937 15.87 -20.80 -20.97
CA ASN A 937 17.08 -21.14 -21.71
C ASN A 937 17.15 -20.49 -23.10
N GLU A 938 16.00 -20.22 -23.74
CA GLU A 938 15.85 -19.75 -25.12
C GLU A 938 14.96 -18.49 -25.18
N ARG A 939 15.20 -17.54 -24.29
CA ARG A 939 14.37 -16.34 -24.13
C ARG A 939 14.21 -15.53 -25.41
N ASP A 940 15.29 -15.38 -26.17
CA ASP A 940 15.31 -14.60 -27.39
C ASP A 940 14.49 -15.29 -28.50
N LEU A 941 14.58 -16.62 -28.60
CA LEU A 941 13.76 -17.42 -29.51
C LEU A 941 12.26 -17.23 -29.21
N ILE A 942 11.88 -17.31 -27.94
CA ILE A 942 10.47 -17.12 -27.54
C ILE A 942 10.01 -15.69 -27.86
N GLN A 943 10.83 -14.68 -27.61
CA GLN A 943 10.49 -13.29 -27.91
C GLN A 943 10.30 -13.08 -29.42
N ASP A 944 11.15 -13.66 -30.25
CA ASP A 944 11.03 -13.64 -31.73
C ASP A 944 9.75 -14.34 -32.21
N LEU A 945 9.41 -15.47 -31.63
CA LEU A 945 8.20 -16.22 -31.97
C LEU A 945 6.92 -15.46 -31.61
N ILE A 946 6.92 -14.75 -30.47
CA ILE A 946 5.83 -13.86 -30.06
C ILE A 946 5.70 -12.69 -31.03
N ASN A 947 6.83 -12.05 -31.39
CA ASN A 947 6.85 -10.89 -32.29
C ASN A 947 6.48 -11.25 -33.73
N SER A 948 6.93 -12.40 -34.23
CA SER A 948 6.60 -12.88 -35.59
C SER A 948 5.12 -13.26 -35.77
N GLY A 949 4.41 -13.56 -34.66
CA GLY A 949 2.96 -13.77 -34.67
C GLY A 949 2.13 -12.48 -34.85
N LYS A 950 2.73 -11.29 -34.62
CA LYS A 950 2.08 -9.98 -34.76
C LYS A 950 2.14 -9.37 -36.18
N SER A 951 2.97 -9.91 -37.09
CA SER A 951 3.10 -9.35 -38.46
C SER A 951 2.10 -9.93 -39.46
N TYR A 952 1.19 -10.83 -39.06
CA TYR A 952 0.20 -11.48 -39.92
C TYR A 952 -1.25 -11.46 -39.35
N SER A 953 -1.55 -10.56 -38.41
CA SER A 953 -2.94 -10.38 -37.95
C SER A 953 -3.38 -8.93 -38.05
#